data_38861e5348524950fc6d7524743781ae
#
_entry.id   38861e5348524950fc6d7524743781ae
#
_cell.length_a   1.000
_cell.length_b   1.000
_cell.length_c   1.000
_cell.angle_alpha   90.00
_cell.angle_beta   90.00
_cell.angle_gamma   90.00
#
_symmetry.space_group_name_H-M   'P 1'
#
loop_
_entity.id
_entity.type
_entity.pdbx_description
1 polymer ?
#
loop_
_entity_poly.entity_id
_entity_poly.type
_entity_poly.pdbx_seq_one_letter_code
_entity_poly.pdbx_strand_id
1 'polypeptide(L)'
;MDDGGEDDVKWKRLRVPALLQVVLVVMVAVLREPRLWALRWLFLLAIPGLVTWNIYGVVRPTTGAPVELRQMHPAPPSKLRVFDTSYDLTTLKNPKRAAVLEQLQADPEGARELYDETVAAGREVYYQNCFFCHGDHLDGAGHYAQGFNSLPANLQDVDTIAQLREAFLFWRIITGGPGLPKEGTPWNSAMPVWHEMLDEDQVWDVITFLYDYVGQVPSMWDQDISRVVTGMKDDIARERAGQTGMSLYLHRCAVCHGDEGFGDGPAADLLYPRPRDFSQAVFKYKTTPPQQLPSDDDLFATISDGLPGTGMSGWAGLLSDAQIRSLVPVIKGFDFTSAWAPDDADDEAFDDEGRYTRDDFRVVTESEPLDGQVPFSPESLTRGRKVYLRSCKECHGKKGRGDSTSGKKLADDWGYRIWPRDLTKPWTWRAARPVSANDAPEEQARDAIVKVVYRLLSIGITGTPMPAHREVEDGNLDLINLRDRWHVANFVYALHRDSVPPGDSRVITATRLGDTLPEAVDDPRWDDIPATTLHLVPNIIREERLFTPLNDSVTVRAVYDEEQIAFLIEVHDRTNSRPGDASAVAIQDKELELFSDAFAIQFPQQQAFATSPVVTKPHYRHGDAAHPTSIWYWNVGSISPRQAPRTVHFDATGPDQALVPRPDGGGLTASGRWREGRWRVLMTRSRQPGGNGDIRFDDGRFIPISFANWDGSNGEVASRHTLTTWYWLLLQPEDNPARTYGLPAGSGLLTFLLGFWLVRHQRRRATAPTN
;
A
#
# COMPACT_ATOMS: atom_id res chain seq x y z
N MET A 1 52.21 -18.85 -21.81
CA MET A 1 51.46 -19.89 -22.51
C MET A 1 50.03 -19.57 -22.19
N ASP A 2 49.47 -18.58 -22.89
CA ASP A 2 48.75 -18.68 -24.14
C ASP A 2 47.65 -19.75 -24.04
N ASP A 3 46.42 -19.28 -23.92
CA ASP A 3 45.40 -19.54 -24.90
C ASP A 3 44.23 -18.56 -24.72
N GLY A 4 44.03 -17.78 -25.77
CA GLY A 4 42.89 -16.94 -25.98
C GLY A 4 41.66 -17.80 -26.29
N GLY A 5 40.58 -17.53 -25.59
CA GLY A 5 39.26 -18.06 -25.89
C GLY A 5 38.40 -17.00 -26.53
N GLU A 6 38.22 -17.11 -27.83
CA GLU A 6 37.31 -16.34 -28.66
C GLU A 6 35.88 -16.30 -28.09
N ASP A 7 35.36 -15.10 -27.96
CA ASP A 7 33.95 -14.82 -27.70
C ASP A 7 33.06 -15.38 -28.82
N ASP A 8 32.58 -16.57 -28.63
CA ASP A 8 31.59 -17.21 -29.50
C ASP A 8 30.19 -16.69 -29.11
N VAL A 9 29.83 -15.52 -29.65
CA VAL A 9 28.46 -15.01 -29.63
C VAL A 9 27.60 -15.96 -30.45
N LYS A 10 27.15 -17.03 -29.83
CA LYS A 10 26.13 -17.94 -30.39
C LYS A 10 24.84 -17.16 -30.61
N TRP A 11 24.65 -16.69 -31.84
CA TRP A 11 23.33 -16.30 -32.36
C TRP A 11 22.35 -17.46 -32.12
N LYS A 12 21.54 -17.42 -31.04
CA LYS A 12 20.42 -18.32 -30.85
C LYS A 12 19.52 -18.16 -32.07
N ARG A 13 19.50 -19.15 -32.94
CA ARG A 13 18.57 -19.24 -34.05
C ARG A 13 17.18 -19.00 -33.53
N LEU A 14 16.60 -17.85 -33.83
CA LEU A 14 15.18 -17.57 -33.64
C LEU A 14 14.41 -18.71 -34.32
N ARG A 15 13.90 -19.64 -33.55
CA ARG A 15 12.92 -20.64 -34.05
C ARG A 15 11.67 -19.85 -34.39
N VAL A 16 11.52 -19.50 -35.65
CA VAL A 16 10.29 -18.92 -36.17
C VAL A 16 9.18 -19.93 -35.88
N PRO A 17 8.11 -19.56 -35.13
CA PRO A 17 7.02 -20.48 -34.83
C PRO A 17 6.51 -21.13 -36.10
N ALA A 18 6.19 -22.43 -36.07
CA ALA A 18 5.76 -23.18 -37.22
C ALA A 18 4.62 -22.51 -38.02
N LEU A 19 3.73 -21.81 -37.32
CA LEU A 19 2.67 -20.98 -37.90
C LEU A 19 3.21 -19.86 -38.81
N LEU A 20 4.28 -19.21 -38.41
CA LEU A 20 4.92 -18.13 -39.18
C LEU A 20 5.61 -18.65 -40.44
N GLN A 21 6.18 -19.88 -40.35
CA GLN A 21 6.76 -20.57 -41.53
C GLN A 21 5.68 -20.96 -42.52
N VAL A 22 4.54 -21.49 -42.07
CA VAL A 22 3.39 -21.83 -42.92
C VAL A 22 2.84 -20.54 -43.58
N VAL A 23 2.66 -19.45 -42.83
CA VAL A 23 2.21 -18.16 -43.36
C VAL A 23 3.19 -17.65 -44.43
N LEU A 24 4.50 -17.74 -44.18
CA LEU A 24 5.53 -17.29 -45.13
C LEU A 24 5.50 -18.12 -46.44
N VAL A 25 5.34 -19.46 -46.34
CA VAL A 25 5.22 -20.36 -47.46
C VAL A 25 3.96 -20.07 -48.28
N VAL A 26 2.81 -19.92 -47.62
CA VAL A 26 1.55 -19.55 -48.30
C VAL A 26 1.66 -18.18 -48.98
N MET A 27 2.28 -17.20 -48.33
CA MET A 27 2.51 -15.87 -48.91
C MET A 27 3.40 -15.93 -50.16
N VAL A 28 4.50 -16.68 -50.11
CA VAL A 28 5.39 -16.87 -51.27
C VAL A 28 4.64 -17.62 -52.41
N ALA A 29 3.80 -18.58 -52.09
CA ALA A 29 2.99 -19.29 -53.07
C ALA A 29 1.96 -18.36 -53.75
N VAL A 30 1.27 -17.53 -52.98
CA VAL A 30 0.31 -16.51 -53.49
C VAL A 30 1.03 -15.45 -54.34
N LEU A 31 2.22 -15.03 -53.92
CA LEU A 31 3.01 -14.07 -54.72
C LEU A 31 3.48 -14.66 -56.08
N ARG A 32 3.56 -15.96 -56.16
CA ARG A 32 3.96 -16.70 -57.42
C ARG A 32 2.79 -17.00 -58.35
N GLU A 33 1.56 -17.13 -57.84
CA GLU A 33 0.39 -17.54 -58.66
C GLU A 33 -0.23 -16.35 -59.43
N PRO A 34 -0.18 -16.36 -60.77
CA PRO A 34 -0.67 -15.22 -61.57
C PRO A 34 -2.17 -14.89 -61.43
N ARG A 35 -2.97 -15.94 -61.08
CA ARG A 35 -4.43 -15.80 -60.94
C ARG A 35 -4.89 -15.06 -59.72
N LEU A 36 -4.00 -14.88 -58.72
CA LEU A 36 -4.26 -14.23 -57.45
C LEU A 36 -3.74 -12.79 -57.38
N TRP A 37 -3.81 -12.04 -58.48
CA TRP A 37 -3.19 -10.71 -58.58
C TRP A 37 -3.71 -9.71 -57.54
N ALA A 38 -4.98 -9.75 -57.16
CA ALA A 38 -5.55 -8.88 -56.14
C ALA A 38 -4.99 -9.21 -54.76
N LEU A 39 -4.85 -10.49 -54.43
CA LEU A 39 -4.21 -10.94 -53.16
C LEU A 39 -2.72 -10.55 -53.10
N ARG A 40 -2.05 -10.44 -54.22
CA ARG A 40 -0.64 -9.95 -54.25
C ARG A 40 -0.49 -8.53 -53.73
N TRP A 41 -1.41 -7.63 -54.07
CA TRP A 41 -1.42 -6.27 -53.55
C TRP A 41 -1.70 -6.24 -52.04
N LEU A 42 -2.61 -7.08 -51.57
CA LEU A 42 -2.84 -7.22 -50.13
C LEU A 42 -1.58 -7.62 -49.39
N PHE A 43 -0.86 -8.64 -49.88
CA PHE A 43 0.39 -9.07 -49.26
C PHE A 43 1.55 -8.06 -49.42
N LEU A 44 1.62 -7.35 -50.52
CA LEU A 44 2.59 -6.29 -50.74
C LEU A 44 2.43 -5.12 -49.76
N LEU A 45 1.25 -4.94 -49.15
CA LEU A 45 1.03 -3.94 -48.11
C LEU A 45 1.08 -4.54 -46.71
N ALA A 46 0.53 -5.74 -46.52
CA ALA A 46 0.46 -6.39 -45.20
C ALA A 46 1.83 -6.78 -44.65
N ILE A 47 2.73 -7.33 -45.51
CA ILE A 47 4.06 -7.77 -45.04
C ILE A 47 4.92 -6.60 -44.60
N PRO A 48 5.10 -5.52 -45.37
CA PRO A 48 5.82 -4.33 -44.93
C PRO A 48 5.21 -3.70 -43.68
N GLY A 49 3.88 -3.66 -43.58
CA GLY A 49 3.17 -3.22 -42.38
C GLY A 49 3.51 -4.07 -41.14
N LEU A 50 3.51 -5.38 -41.28
CA LEU A 50 3.88 -6.31 -40.22
C LEU A 50 5.36 -6.18 -39.80
N VAL A 51 6.27 -6.03 -40.80
CA VAL A 51 7.69 -5.80 -40.54
C VAL A 51 7.91 -4.47 -39.82
N THR A 52 7.27 -3.40 -40.29
CA THR A 52 7.32 -2.09 -39.63
C THR A 52 6.84 -2.18 -38.20
N TRP A 53 5.68 -2.83 -37.96
CA TRP A 53 5.10 -3.01 -36.64
C TRP A 53 6.01 -3.81 -35.69
N ASN A 54 6.57 -4.93 -36.18
CA ASN A 54 7.48 -5.75 -35.36
C ASN A 54 8.76 -5.01 -35.01
N ILE A 55 9.39 -4.32 -35.98
CA ILE A 55 10.61 -3.56 -35.73
C ILE A 55 10.30 -2.39 -34.79
N TYR A 56 9.18 -1.69 -34.99
CA TYR A 56 8.74 -0.65 -34.07
C TYR A 56 8.57 -1.18 -32.65
N GLY A 57 7.94 -2.36 -32.49
CA GLY A 57 7.81 -3.02 -31.19
C GLY A 57 9.13 -3.35 -30.50
N VAL A 58 10.19 -3.63 -31.29
CA VAL A 58 11.53 -3.94 -30.78
C VAL A 58 12.34 -2.68 -30.43
N VAL A 59 12.21 -1.63 -31.25
CA VAL A 59 13.07 -0.43 -31.11
C VAL A 59 12.46 0.67 -30.27
N ARG A 60 11.13 0.63 -30.03
CA ARG A 60 10.47 1.60 -29.14
C ARG A 60 11.02 1.48 -27.72
N PRO A 61 11.24 2.59 -27.02
CA PRO A 61 11.65 2.54 -25.63
C PRO A 61 10.61 1.79 -24.77
N THR A 62 11.07 0.87 -23.95
CA THR A 62 10.21 0.17 -22.97
C THR A 62 10.07 1.05 -21.74
N THR A 63 8.85 1.50 -21.43
CA THR A 63 8.55 2.32 -20.25
C THR A 63 7.91 1.53 -19.11
N GLY A 64 7.43 0.32 -19.40
CA GLY A 64 6.86 -0.58 -18.39
C GLY A 64 7.94 -1.25 -17.55
N ALA A 65 7.64 -1.51 -16.28
CA ALA A 65 8.52 -2.25 -15.38
C ALA A 65 8.92 -3.60 -15.98
N PRO A 66 10.15 -4.08 -15.71
CA PRO A 66 10.57 -5.43 -16.10
C PRO A 66 9.58 -6.48 -15.59
N VAL A 67 9.26 -7.46 -16.44
CA VAL A 67 8.45 -8.60 -16.02
C VAL A 67 9.26 -9.47 -15.07
N GLU A 68 8.78 -9.61 -13.85
CA GLU A 68 9.36 -10.46 -12.83
C GLU A 68 8.64 -11.81 -12.82
N LEU A 69 9.36 -12.87 -13.19
CA LEU A 69 8.87 -14.24 -13.07
C LEU A 69 9.05 -14.69 -11.61
N ARG A 70 7.99 -15.14 -10.98
CA ARG A 70 8.05 -15.67 -9.62
C ARG A 70 7.47 -17.08 -9.55
N GLN A 71 8.07 -17.88 -8.69
CA GLN A 71 7.52 -19.18 -8.31
C GLN A 71 6.52 -18.96 -7.17
N MET A 72 5.26 -19.30 -7.37
CA MET A 72 4.20 -19.06 -6.40
C MET A 72 4.43 -19.85 -5.10
N HIS A 73 4.78 -21.12 -5.21
CA HIS A 73 5.03 -22.02 -4.09
C HIS A 73 6.39 -22.70 -4.28
N PRO A 74 7.50 -22.07 -3.84
CA PRO A 74 8.81 -22.70 -3.90
C PRO A 74 8.86 -23.91 -2.96
N ALA A 75 9.58 -24.96 -3.35
CA ALA A 75 9.73 -26.15 -2.52
C ALA A 75 10.50 -25.80 -1.22
N PRO A 76 9.99 -26.19 -0.04
CA PRO A 76 10.72 -26.04 1.21
C PRO A 76 11.95 -26.95 1.24
N PRO A 77 12.98 -26.63 2.03
CA PRO A 77 14.06 -27.57 2.29
C PRO A 77 13.53 -28.81 3.03
N SER A 78 14.20 -29.93 2.91
CA SER A 78 13.80 -31.15 3.64
C SER A 78 14.02 -31.04 5.15
N LYS A 79 15.02 -30.26 5.58
CA LYS A 79 15.37 -30.03 7.00
C LYS A 79 15.54 -28.54 7.26
N LEU A 80 15.16 -28.14 8.45
CA LEU A 80 15.29 -26.76 8.92
C LEU A 80 15.74 -26.77 10.38
N ARG A 81 16.71 -25.90 10.71
CA ARG A 81 17.15 -25.68 12.10
C ARG A 81 16.72 -24.30 12.56
N VAL A 82 15.90 -24.27 13.60
CA VAL A 82 15.38 -23.05 14.23
C VAL A 82 14.93 -23.42 15.65
N PHE A 83 14.78 -22.46 16.55
CA PHE A 83 14.44 -22.68 17.96
C PHE A 83 15.36 -23.73 18.64
N ASP A 84 16.65 -23.74 18.29
CA ASP A 84 17.65 -24.74 18.70
C ASP A 84 17.28 -26.20 18.38
N THR A 85 16.27 -26.41 17.56
CA THR A 85 15.71 -27.68 17.15
C THR A 85 15.90 -27.92 15.66
N SER A 86 16.04 -29.18 15.25
CA SER A 86 16.11 -29.60 13.83
C SER A 86 14.81 -30.27 13.41
N TYR A 87 14.08 -29.67 12.50
CA TYR A 87 12.81 -30.15 11.98
C TYR A 87 12.99 -30.87 10.64
N ASP A 88 12.35 -32.01 10.48
CA ASP A 88 12.19 -32.67 9.19
C ASP A 88 10.87 -32.21 8.57
N LEU A 89 10.95 -31.26 7.61
CA LEU A 89 9.76 -30.65 6.98
C LEU A 89 8.98 -31.61 6.07
N THR A 90 9.54 -32.80 5.78
CA THR A 90 8.84 -33.81 4.96
C THR A 90 7.74 -34.52 5.75
N THR A 91 7.89 -34.61 7.07
CA THR A 91 7.00 -35.35 7.99
C THR A 91 6.38 -34.46 9.07
N LEU A 92 6.80 -33.21 9.18
CA LEU A 92 6.35 -32.27 10.22
C LEU A 92 4.83 -32.04 10.16
N LYS A 93 4.19 -32.20 11.29
CA LYS A 93 2.76 -31.91 11.52
C LYS A 93 2.61 -30.96 12.69
N ASN A 94 1.51 -30.23 12.73
CA ASN A 94 1.18 -29.31 13.81
C ASN A 94 0.93 -30.08 15.15
N PRO A 95 1.74 -29.88 16.20
CA PRO A 95 1.57 -30.58 17.46
C PRO A 95 0.27 -30.21 18.19
N LYS A 96 -0.24 -28.98 18.05
CA LYS A 96 -1.51 -28.54 18.64
C LYS A 96 -2.68 -29.35 18.08
N ARG A 97 -2.73 -29.55 16.76
CA ARG A 97 -3.74 -30.39 16.12
C ARG A 97 -3.58 -31.87 16.49
N ALA A 98 -2.37 -32.35 16.69
CA ALA A 98 -2.15 -33.71 17.16
C ALA A 98 -2.73 -33.92 18.57
N ALA A 99 -2.54 -32.97 19.46
CA ALA A 99 -3.13 -33.01 20.81
C ALA A 99 -4.68 -33.02 20.80
N VAL A 100 -5.29 -32.17 19.97
CA VAL A 100 -6.76 -32.16 19.78
C VAL A 100 -7.28 -33.51 19.31
N LEU A 101 -6.59 -34.15 18.36
CA LEU A 101 -6.99 -35.46 17.82
C LEU A 101 -6.84 -36.59 18.85
N GLU A 102 -5.80 -36.55 19.67
CA GLU A 102 -5.60 -37.52 20.76
C GLU A 102 -6.74 -37.42 21.77
N GLN A 103 -7.12 -36.21 22.14
CA GLN A 103 -8.20 -35.96 23.10
C GLN A 103 -9.57 -36.30 22.53
N LEU A 104 -9.81 -36.07 21.23
CA LEU A 104 -11.12 -36.21 20.58
C LEU A 104 -11.76 -37.59 20.75
N GLN A 105 -10.97 -38.66 20.89
CA GLN A 105 -11.48 -40.02 21.08
C GLN A 105 -11.97 -40.27 22.51
N ALA A 106 -11.39 -39.61 23.50
CA ALA A 106 -11.68 -39.80 24.91
C ALA A 106 -12.68 -38.78 25.47
N ASP A 107 -12.55 -37.54 25.02
CA ASP A 107 -13.32 -36.38 25.50
C ASP A 107 -13.56 -35.41 24.32
N PRO A 108 -14.62 -35.58 23.54
CA PRO A 108 -14.92 -34.72 22.40
C PRO A 108 -15.17 -33.25 22.75
N GLU A 109 -15.74 -32.99 23.94
CA GLU A 109 -16.05 -31.63 24.41
C GLU A 109 -14.77 -30.90 24.80
N GLY A 110 -13.90 -31.53 25.61
CA GLY A 110 -12.59 -30.97 25.93
C GLY A 110 -11.66 -30.84 24.70
N ALA A 111 -11.76 -31.72 23.70
CA ALA A 111 -11.03 -31.57 22.45
C ALA A 111 -11.48 -30.35 21.65
N ARG A 112 -12.78 -30.05 21.68
CA ARG A 112 -13.32 -28.85 21.05
C ARG A 112 -12.86 -27.59 21.77
N GLU A 113 -12.92 -27.58 23.10
CA GLU A 113 -12.44 -26.45 23.92
C GLU A 113 -10.96 -26.17 23.62
N LEU A 114 -10.08 -27.19 23.64
CA LEU A 114 -8.67 -27.06 23.30
C LEU A 114 -8.45 -26.52 21.87
N TYR A 115 -9.29 -26.95 20.91
CA TYR A 115 -9.22 -26.43 19.55
C TYR A 115 -9.60 -24.96 19.48
N ASP A 116 -10.70 -24.55 20.10
CA ASP A 116 -11.19 -23.17 20.11
C ASP A 116 -10.22 -22.24 20.85
N GLU A 117 -9.60 -22.67 21.96
CA GLU A 117 -8.52 -21.95 22.63
C GLU A 117 -7.30 -21.74 21.73
N THR A 118 -6.86 -22.80 21.03
CA THR A 118 -5.73 -22.71 20.09
C THR A 118 -6.04 -21.74 18.93
N VAL A 119 -7.25 -21.79 18.40
CA VAL A 119 -7.70 -20.86 17.35
C VAL A 119 -7.76 -19.43 17.87
N ALA A 120 -8.24 -19.22 19.09
CA ALA A 120 -8.31 -17.89 19.73
C ALA A 120 -6.89 -17.30 19.93
N ALA A 121 -5.96 -18.11 20.46
CA ALA A 121 -4.55 -17.70 20.61
C ALA A 121 -3.92 -17.37 19.24
N GLY A 122 -4.15 -18.20 18.23
CA GLY A 122 -3.65 -17.96 16.87
C GLY A 122 -4.26 -16.71 16.22
N ARG A 123 -5.52 -16.40 16.50
CA ARG A 123 -6.18 -15.16 16.07
C ARG A 123 -5.49 -13.95 16.70
N GLU A 124 -5.19 -13.97 17.99
CA GLU A 124 -4.48 -12.89 18.65
C GLU A 124 -3.10 -12.64 18.01
N VAL A 125 -2.31 -13.70 17.83
CA VAL A 125 -1.02 -13.62 17.14
C VAL A 125 -1.17 -13.03 15.75
N TYR A 126 -2.20 -13.44 15.00
CA TYR A 126 -2.46 -12.94 13.64
C TYR A 126 -2.72 -11.44 13.64
N TYR A 127 -3.61 -10.94 14.49
CA TYR A 127 -3.97 -9.52 14.52
C TYR A 127 -2.86 -8.62 15.06
N GLN A 128 -2.01 -9.13 15.93
CA GLN A 128 -0.84 -8.38 16.42
C GLN A 128 0.31 -8.31 15.42
N ASN A 129 0.38 -9.25 14.45
CA ASN A 129 1.58 -9.41 13.61
C ASN A 129 1.29 -9.47 12.10
N CYS A 130 0.25 -10.14 11.65
CA CYS A 130 0.00 -10.51 10.25
C CYS A 130 -1.04 -9.62 9.56
N PHE A 131 -2.04 -9.18 10.31
CA PHE A 131 -3.20 -8.41 9.87
C PHE A 131 -2.83 -7.18 9.03
N PHE A 132 -1.78 -6.43 9.42
CA PHE A 132 -1.38 -5.20 8.74
C PHE A 132 -1.05 -5.39 7.26
N CYS A 133 -0.58 -6.59 6.91
CA CYS A 133 -0.27 -6.99 5.53
C CYS A 133 -1.37 -7.85 4.92
N HIS A 134 -1.87 -8.87 5.66
CA HIS A 134 -2.77 -9.88 5.12
C HIS A 134 -4.27 -9.56 5.28
N GLY A 135 -4.62 -8.54 6.09
CA GLY A 135 -5.99 -8.01 6.25
C GLY A 135 -6.90 -8.84 7.16
N ASP A 136 -8.03 -8.25 7.56
CA ASP A 136 -9.08 -8.93 8.34
C ASP A 136 -9.68 -10.14 7.62
N HIS A 137 -9.77 -10.06 6.30
CA HIS A 137 -10.35 -11.10 5.47
C HIS A 137 -9.33 -12.14 5.02
N LEU A 138 -8.07 -12.04 5.42
CA LEU A 138 -6.95 -12.88 4.95
C LEU A 138 -6.73 -12.80 3.43
N ASP A 139 -7.26 -11.81 2.77
CA ASP A 139 -7.25 -11.62 1.30
C ASP A 139 -5.96 -10.99 0.75
N GLY A 140 -5.03 -10.62 1.64
CA GLY A 140 -3.81 -9.92 1.28
C GLY A 140 -4.00 -8.42 1.09
N ALA A 141 -5.16 -7.87 1.46
CA ALA A 141 -5.50 -6.45 1.36
C ALA A 141 -5.45 -5.73 2.72
N GLY A 142 -4.48 -6.06 3.57
CA GLY A 142 -4.28 -5.41 4.87
C GLY A 142 -4.00 -3.92 4.76
N HIS A 143 -4.04 -3.24 5.90
CA HIS A 143 -3.96 -1.77 5.99
C HIS A 143 -2.75 -1.17 5.24
N TYR A 144 -1.60 -1.86 5.23
CA TYR A 144 -0.39 -1.42 4.53
C TYR A 144 -0.08 -2.23 3.27
N ALA A 145 -0.95 -3.13 2.85
CA ALA A 145 -0.69 -4.07 1.76
C ALA A 145 -0.22 -3.40 0.46
N GLN A 146 -0.84 -2.27 0.11
CA GLN A 146 -0.57 -1.54 -1.14
C GLN A 146 0.86 -0.99 -1.24
N GLY A 147 1.56 -0.84 -0.12
CA GLY A 147 2.96 -0.40 -0.09
C GLY A 147 3.97 -1.52 -0.36
N PHE A 148 3.54 -2.77 -0.44
CA PHE A 148 4.44 -3.91 -0.68
C PHE A 148 4.46 -4.34 -2.15
N ASN A 149 5.65 -4.50 -2.68
CA ASN A 149 5.89 -5.04 -4.01
C ASN A 149 6.79 -6.29 -3.89
N SER A 150 6.26 -7.48 -3.90
CA SER A 150 4.92 -7.99 -4.24
C SER A 150 3.89 -7.76 -3.12
N LEU A 151 2.61 -7.73 -3.51
CA LEU A 151 1.52 -7.70 -2.55
C LEU A 151 1.56 -8.95 -1.64
N PRO A 152 1.07 -8.83 -0.38
CA PRO A 152 0.91 -9.98 0.50
C PRO A 152 0.06 -11.07 -0.14
N ALA A 153 0.32 -12.33 0.23
CA ALA A 153 -0.45 -13.45 -0.30
C ALA A 153 -1.89 -13.40 0.20
N ASN A 154 -2.84 -13.74 -0.67
CA ASN A 154 -4.20 -14.06 -0.28
C ASN A 154 -4.18 -15.42 0.42
N LEU A 155 -4.49 -15.44 1.71
CA LEU A 155 -4.55 -16.62 2.56
C LEU A 155 -5.99 -17.17 2.68
N GLN A 156 -6.99 -16.47 2.12
CA GLN A 156 -8.38 -16.91 2.04
C GLN A 156 -8.63 -17.85 0.87
N ASP A 157 -7.76 -17.81 -0.14
CA ASP A 157 -7.89 -18.64 -1.34
C ASP A 157 -7.75 -20.12 -0.99
N VAL A 158 -8.86 -20.85 -1.13
CA VAL A 158 -8.97 -22.29 -0.84
C VAL A 158 -8.00 -23.09 -1.70
N ASP A 159 -7.80 -22.72 -2.96
CA ASP A 159 -6.87 -23.38 -3.88
C ASP A 159 -5.40 -23.21 -3.45
N THR A 160 -5.12 -22.20 -2.65
CA THR A 160 -3.78 -21.97 -2.07
C THR A 160 -3.63 -22.67 -0.72
N ILE A 161 -4.37 -22.27 0.29
CA ILE A 161 -4.19 -22.75 1.68
C ILE A 161 -4.53 -24.25 1.81
N ALA A 162 -5.62 -24.71 1.20
CA ALA A 162 -6.02 -26.11 1.27
C ALA A 162 -4.97 -27.09 0.70
N GLN A 163 -4.18 -26.65 -0.27
CA GLN A 163 -3.14 -27.47 -0.91
C GLN A 163 -1.78 -27.40 -0.19
N LEU A 164 -1.56 -26.37 0.63
CA LEU A 164 -0.30 -26.22 1.35
C LEU A 164 -0.27 -27.15 2.56
N ARG A 165 0.92 -27.66 2.85
CA ARG A 165 1.18 -28.46 4.06
C ARG A 165 1.45 -27.54 5.23
N GLU A 166 1.12 -27.98 6.45
CA GLU A 166 1.46 -27.25 7.69
C GLU A 166 2.97 -26.95 7.77
N ALA A 167 3.80 -27.91 7.39
CA ALA A 167 5.25 -27.74 7.31
C ALA A 167 5.69 -26.63 6.34
N PHE A 168 4.92 -26.41 5.25
CA PHE A 168 5.18 -25.31 4.33
C PHE A 168 4.86 -23.98 4.98
N LEU A 169 3.71 -23.85 5.64
CA LEU A 169 3.33 -22.63 6.36
C LEU A 169 4.31 -22.34 7.50
N PHE A 170 4.68 -23.38 8.27
CA PHE A 170 5.69 -23.27 9.32
C PHE A 170 6.99 -22.71 8.76
N TRP A 171 7.55 -23.30 7.71
CA TRP A 171 8.75 -22.80 7.07
C TRP A 171 8.60 -21.36 6.57
N ARG A 172 7.47 -21.03 5.92
CA ARG A 172 7.24 -19.67 5.37
C ARG A 172 7.14 -18.61 6.45
N ILE A 173 6.44 -18.90 7.52
CA ILE A 173 6.29 -17.97 8.65
C ILE A 173 7.64 -17.76 9.32
N ILE A 174 8.32 -18.80 9.74
CA ILE A 174 9.54 -18.66 10.54
C ILE A 174 10.72 -18.08 9.76
N THR A 175 10.84 -18.35 8.43
CA THR A 175 11.96 -17.88 7.62
C THR A 175 11.67 -16.64 6.77
N GLY A 176 10.42 -16.31 6.57
CA GLY A 176 9.98 -15.13 5.83
C GLY A 176 10.54 -15.04 4.40
N GLY A 177 10.65 -13.80 3.90
CA GLY A 177 11.24 -13.48 2.60
C GLY A 177 12.70 -13.95 2.44
N PRO A 178 13.58 -13.74 3.42
CA PRO A 178 14.96 -14.20 3.38
C PRO A 178 15.12 -15.71 3.22
N GLY A 179 14.18 -16.50 3.70
CA GLY A 179 14.17 -17.97 3.56
C GLY A 179 13.79 -18.50 2.18
N LEU A 180 13.41 -17.64 1.24
CA LEU A 180 13.06 -18.06 -0.12
C LEU A 180 14.30 -18.47 -0.93
N PRO A 181 14.21 -19.54 -1.76
CA PRO A 181 15.27 -19.92 -2.67
C PRO A 181 15.61 -18.80 -3.65
N LYS A 182 16.88 -18.42 -3.73
CA LYS A 182 17.34 -17.32 -4.59
C LYS A 182 17.12 -17.59 -6.09
N GLU A 183 17.23 -18.83 -6.51
CA GLU A 183 17.12 -19.26 -7.90
C GLU A 183 15.68 -19.21 -8.44
N GLY A 184 14.69 -19.36 -7.56
CA GLY A 184 13.27 -19.42 -7.94
C GLY A 184 12.53 -18.10 -7.82
N THR A 185 13.14 -17.08 -7.18
CA THR A 185 12.48 -15.82 -6.85
C THR A 185 13.38 -14.64 -7.16
N PRO A 186 13.23 -14.03 -8.35
CA PRO A 186 14.02 -12.85 -8.72
C PRO A 186 13.60 -11.58 -7.97
N TRP A 187 12.66 -11.65 -7.06
CA TRP A 187 12.16 -10.57 -6.24
C TRP A 187 12.32 -10.90 -4.75
N ASN A 188 12.40 -9.87 -3.95
CA ASN A 188 12.58 -9.97 -2.52
C ASN A 188 11.23 -9.80 -1.80
N SER A 189 10.75 -10.85 -1.14
CA SER A 189 9.53 -10.78 -0.33
C SER A 189 9.78 -9.96 0.94
N ALA A 190 8.82 -9.09 1.27
CA ALA A 190 8.85 -8.28 2.47
C ALA A 190 8.39 -9.04 3.73
N MET A 191 7.95 -10.30 3.61
CA MET A 191 7.50 -11.09 4.76
C MET A 191 8.63 -11.23 5.79
N PRO A 192 8.38 -10.86 7.06
CA PRO A 192 9.39 -10.93 8.12
C PRO A 192 9.89 -12.34 8.42
N VAL A 193 11.02 -12.42 9.11
CA VAL A 193 11.56 -13.65 9.72
C VAL A 193 10.94 -13.77 11.11
N TRP A 194 9.80 -14.48 11.20
CA TRP A 194 8.98 -14.44 12.40
C TRP A 194 9.58 -15.21 13.60
N HIS A 195 10.48 -16.18 13.41
CA HIS A 195 11.13 -16.84 14.54
C HIS A 195 12.00 -15.92 15.41
N GLU A 196 12.27 -14.70 14.94
CA GLU A 196 12.94 -13.66 15.74
C GLU A 196 12.00 -12.94 16.70
N MET A 197 10.66 -13.07 16.50
CA MET A 197 9.63 -12.32 17.21
C MET A 197 8.53 -13.19 17.82
N LEU A 198 8.36 -14.41 17.32
CA LEU A 198 7.36 -15.37 17.77
C LEU A 198 8.06 -16.64 18.27
N ASP A 199 7.53 -17.22 19.34
CA ASP A 199 7.94 -18.55 19.74
C ASP A 199 7.27 -19.65 18.92
N GLU A 200 7.69 -20.90 19.14
CA GLU A 200 7.21 -22.05 18.37
C GLU A 200 5.70 -22.28 18.56
N ASP A 201 5.20 -22.12 19.78
CA ASP A 201 3.78 -22.33 20.11
C ASP A 201 2.91 -21.29 19.38
N GLN A 202 3.29 -20.02 19.40
CA GLN A 202 2.61 -18.95 18.66
C GLN A 202 2.58 -19.19 17.13
N VAL A 203 3.65 -19.74 16.58
CA VAL A 203 3.67 -20.11 15.13
C VAL A 203 2.67 -21.21 14.83
N TRP A 204 2.55 -22.22 15.71
CA TRP A 204 1.58 -23.30 15.52
C TRP A 204 0.14 -22.86 15.77
N ASP A 205 -0.09 -21.96 16.71
CA ASP A 205 -1.39 -21.37 16.99
C ASP A 205 -1.89 -20.58 15.77
N VAL A 206 -1.06 -19.71 15.20
CA VAL A 206 -1.46 -18.94 13.99
C VAL A 206 -1.68 -19.84 12.79
N ILE A 207 -0.91 -20.91 12.60
CA ILE A 207 -1.16 -21.90 11.54
C ILE A 207 -2.52 -22.57 11.73
N THR A 208 -2.88 -22.94 12.96
CA THR A 208 -4.18 -23.52 13.26
C THR A 208 -5.30 -22.54 12.94
N PHE A 209 -5.16 -21.29 13.33
CA PHE A 209 -6.10 -20.23 12.97
C PHE A 209 -6.27 -20.06 11.46
N LEU A 210 -5.19 -20.06 10.68
CA LEU A 210 -5.27 -19.90 9.22
C LEU A 210 -6.07 -21.04 8.57
N TYR A 211 -5.84 -22.30 8.97
CA TYR A 211 -6.62 -23.42 8.46
C TYR A 211 -8.08 -23.39 8.94
N ASP A 212 -8.31 -22.97 10.17
CA ASP A 212 -9.65 -22.83 10.70
C ASP A 212 -10.44 -21.77 9.94
N TYR A 213 -9.82 -20.61 9.73
CA TYR A 213 -10.47 -19.48 9.06
C TYR A 213 -11.01 -19.83 7.66
N VAL A 214 -10.26 -20.62 6.88
CA VAL A 214 -10.67 -21.07 5.55
C VAL A 214 -11.47 -22.38 5.55
N GLY A 215 -11.72 -22.96 6.72
CA GLY A 215 -12.51 -24.20 6.83
C GLY A 215 -11.81 -25.45 6.30
N GLN A 216 -10.47 -25.49 6.21
CA GLN A 216 -9.71 -26.57 5.60
C GLN A 216 -8.96 -27.45 6.58
N VAL A 217 -8.53 -28.62 6.11
CA VAL A 217 -7.66 -29.57 6.81
C VAL A 217 -6.39 -29.75 6.00
N PRO A 218 -5.20 -29.84 6.63
CA PRO A 218 -3.94 -30.03 5.94
C PRO A 218 -3.93 -31.25 5.03
N SER A 219 -3.44 -31.10 3.80
CA SER A 219 -3.47 -32.15 2.76
C SER A 219 -2.66 -33.42 3.09
N MET A 220 -1.75 -33.36 4.09
CA MET A 220 -0.94 -34.50 4.52
C MET A 220 -1.59 -35.38 5.58
N TRP A 221 -2.75 -35.01 6.07
CA TRP A 221 -3.39 -35.78 7.11
C TRP A 221 -3.99 -37.07 6.54
N ASP A 222 -3.95 -38.13 7.34
CA ASP A 222 -4.61 -39.39 7.00
C ASP A 222 -6.10 -39.16 6.72
N GLN A 223 -6.67 -39.88 5.75
CA GLN A 223 -8.04 -39.66 5.33
C GLN A 223 -9.04 -39.85 6.47
N ASP A 224 -8.81 -40.81 7.37
CA ASP A 224 -9.73 -41.08 8.48
C ASP A 224 -9.62 -39.95 9.53
N ILE A 225 -8.41 -39.54 9.83
CA ILE A 225 -8.16 -38.37 10.70
C ILE A 225 -8.74 -37.11 10.05
N SER A 226 -8.52 -36.89 8.76
CA SER A 226 -9.08 -35.77 8.03
C SER A 226 -10.60 -35.74 8.07
N ARG A 227 -11.28 -36.88 7.97
CA ARG A 227 -12.76 -36.96 8.07
C ARG A 227 -13.26 -36.56 9.45
N VAL A 228 -12.60 -37.04 10.52
CA VAL A 228 -12.98 -36.68 11.89
C VAL A 228 -12.82 -35.19 12.15
N VAL A 229 -11.66 -34.62 11.77
CA VAL A 229 -11.39 -33.19 11.91
C VAL A 229 -12.31 -32.37 11.02
N THR A 230 -12.57 -32.80 9.78
CA THR A 230 -13.52 -32.13 8.89
C THR A 230 -14.93 -32.12 9.48
N GLY A 231 -15.38 -33.25 10.05
CA GLY A 231 -16.69 -33.31 10.72
C GLY A 231 -16.80 -32.31 11.87
N MET A 232 -15.80 -32.27 12.74
CA MET A 232 -15.75 -31.28 13.83
C MET A 232 -15.75 -29.85 13.28
N LYS A 233 -14.96 -29.57 12.25
CA LYS A 233 -14.89 -28.23 11.62
C LYS A 233 -16.18 -27.85 10.91
N ASP A 234 -16.85 -28.79 10.26
CA ASP A 234 -18.15 -28.55 9.62
C ASP A 234 -19.22 -28.18 10.66
N ASP A 235 -19.16 -28.75 11.84
CA ASP A 235 -20.04 -28.40 12.96
C ASP A 235 -19.73 -26.99 13.46
N ILE A 236 -18.46 -26.68 13.68
CA ILE A 236 -17.99 -25.35 14.09
C ILE A 236 -18.33 -24.31 13.00
N ALA A 237 -18.08 -24.65 11.73
CA ALA A 237 -18.36 -23.72 10.61
C ALA A 237 -19.86 -23.42 10.48
N ARG A 238 -20.74 -24.42 10.70
CA ARG A 238 -22.20 -24.22 10.72
C ARG A 238 -22.62 -23.33 11.88
N GLU A 239 -22.05 -23.54 13.05
CA GLU A 239 -22.30 -22.70 14.22
C GLU A 239 -21.84 -21.27 13.99
N ARG A 240 -20.62 -21.08 13.46
CA ARG A 240 -20.06 -19.75 13.14
C ARG A 240 -20.84 -19.04 12.02
N ALA A 241 -21.28 -19.76 11.01
CA ALA A 241 -22.11 -19.18 9.95
C ALA A 241 -23.47 -18.69 10.47
N GLY A 242 -23.98 -19.32 11.53
CA GLY A 242 -25.18 -18.91 12.25
C GLY A 242 -24.95 -17.83 13.31
N GLN A 243 -23.71 -17.44 13.56
CA GLN A 243 -23.42 -16.42 14.57
C GLN A 243 -24.03 -15.07 14.20
N THR A 244 -24.68 -14.47 15.17
CA THR A 244 -25.27 -13.13 15.10
C THR A 244 -25.11 -12.44 16.46
N GLY A 245 -25.25 -11.13 16.47
CA GLY A 245 -25.20 -10.37 17.71
C GLY A 245 -23.87 -10.54 18.46
N MET A 246 -23.96 -10.78 19.77
CA MET A 246 -22.79 -10.85 20.66
C MET A 246 -21.81 -11.97 20.28
N SER A 247 -22.28 -13.14 19.87
CA SER A 247 -21.38 -14.23 19.47
C SER A 247 -20.55 -13.88 18.23
N LEU A 248 -21.13 -13.16 17.27
CA LEU A 248 -20.42 -12.65 16.11
C LEU A 248 -19.42 -11.54 16.49
N TYR A 249 -19.84 -10.64 17.40
CA TYR A 249 -18.99 -9.56 17.90
C TYR A 249 -17.72 -10.11 18.56
N LEU A 250 -17.86 -11.03 19.51
CA LEU A 250 -16.73 -11.65 20.22
C LEU A 250 -15.79 -12.38 19.25
N HIS A 251 -16.35 -12.98 18.22
CA HIS A 251 -15.54 -13.72 17.24
C HIS A 251 -14.79 -12.81 16.24
N ARG A 252 -15.37 -11.67 15.83
CA ARG A 252 -14.82 -10.83 14.74
C ARG A 252 -14.35 -9.45 15.15
N CYS A 253 -14.95 -8.86 16.19
CA CYS A 253 -14.78 -7.44 16.51
C CYS A 253 -13.97 -7.21 17.79
N ALA A 254 -14.12 -8.08 18.79
CA ALA A 254 -13.54 -7.92 20.12
C ALA A 254 -12.00 -7.87 20.12
N VAL A 255 -11.32 -8.50 19.15
CA VAL A 255 -9.86 -8.46 19.03
C VAL A 255 -9.30 -7.03 18.89
N CYS A 256 -10.11 -6.10 18.37
CA CYS A 256 -9.78 -4.68 18.30
C CYS A 256 -10.59 -3.86 19.31
N HIS A 257 -11.91 -4.13 19.45
CA HIS A 257 -12.82 -3.30 20.21
C HIS A 257 -12.97 -3.73 21.69
N GLY A 258 -12.33 -4.86 22.11
CA GLY A 258 -12.49 -5.42 23.46
C GLY A 258 -13.80 -6.18 23.62
N ASP A 259 -13.87 -7.10 24.59
CA ASP A 259 -15.03 -7.95 24.83
C ASP A 259 -16.24 -7.13 25.34
N GLU A 260 -15.98 -6.05 26.07
CA GLU A 260 -16.97 -5.11 26.60
C GLU A 260 -17.07 -3.79 25.84
N GLY A 261 -16.43 -3.72 24.66
CA GLY A 261 -16.54 -2.57 23.75
C GLY A 261 -15.77 -1.32 24.15
N PHE A 262 -14.78 -1.40 25.03
CA PHE A 262 -13.95 -0.27 25.49
C PHE A 262 -12.89 0.19 24.46
N GLY A 263 -12.76 -0.48 23.34
CA GLY A 263 -11.72 -0.18 22.35
C GLY A 263 -10.32 -0.59 22.80
N ASP A 264 -10.20 -1.55 23.69
CA ASP A 264 -9.01 -2.03 24.39
C ASP A 264 -8.64 -3.48 24.04
N GLY A 265 -9.18 -4.02 22.95
CA GLY A 265 -8.83 -5.36 22.50
C GLY A 265 -7.32 -5.55 22.28
N PRO A 266 -6.83 -6.81 22.19
CA PRO A 266 -5.38 -7.12 22.08
C PRO A 266 -4.63 -6.42 20.94
N ALA A 267 -5.31 -6.02 19.87
CA ALA A 267 -4.71 -5.28 18.76
C ALA A 267 -4.85 -3.75 18.87
N ALA A 268 -5.57 -3.23 19.86
CA ALA A 268 -5.97 -1.82 19.90
C ALA A 268 -4.79 -0.85 19.97
N ASP A 269 -3.76 -1.17 20.76
CA ASP A 269 -2.59 -0.32 20.95
C ASP A 269 -1.71 -0.20 19.69
N LEU A 270 -1.89 -1.11 18.75
CA LEU A 270 -1.15 -1.16 17.49
C LEU A 270 -1.84 -0.36 16.37
N LEU A 271 -3.03 0.20 16.63
CA LEU A 271 -3.84 0.91 15.64
C LEU A 271 -3.89 2.41 15.90
N TYR A 272 -3.83 3.18 14.82
CA TYR A 272 -4.06 4.63 14.85
C TYR A 272 -5.01 5.06 13.72
N PRO A 273 -6.13 5.69 14.04
CA PRO A 273 -6.65 5.91 15.39
C PRO A 273 -6.97 4.60 16.09
N ARG A 274 -7.02 4.63 17.41
CA ARG A 274 -7.48 3.50 18.22
C ARG A 274 -8.92 3.09 17.86
N PRO A 275 -9.28 1.84 18.04
CA PRO A 275 -10.67 1.38 17.94
C PRO A 275 -11.60 2.21 18.80
N ARG A 276 -12.86 2.31 18.39
CA ARG A 276 -13.86 3.09 19.10
C ARG A 276 -14.22 2.41 20.43
N ASP A 277 -14.19 3.18 21.50
CA ASP A 277 -14.83 2.90 22.76
C ASP A 277 -16.34 3.17 22.61
N PHE A 278 -17.16 2.16 22.78
CA PHE A 278 -18.63 2.24 22.65
C PHE A 278 -19.32 2.62 23.95
N SER A 279 -18.63 2.52 25.10
CA SER A 279 -19.19 2.71 26.43
C SER A 279 -19.78 4.10 26.69
N GLN A 280 -19.35 5.09 25.92
CA GLN A 280 -19.77 6.49 26.07
C GLN A 280 -20.81 6.93 25.02
N ALA A 281 -21.27 6.03 24.16
CA ALA A 281 -22.18 6.33 23.04
C ALA A 281 -21.73 7.48 22.13
N VAL A 282 -20.41 7.72 22.03
CA VAL A 282 -19.82 8.80 21.25
C VAL A 282 -19.28 8.29 19.92
N PHE A 283 -19.89 8.66 18.81
CA PHE A 283 -19.55 8.20 17.48
C PHE A 283 -19.08 9.35 16.57
N LYS A 284 -17.90 9.20 15.97
CA LYS A 284 -17.25 10.26 15.14
C LYS A 284 -17.96 10.47 13.80
N TYR A 285 -18.49 9.39 13.19
CA TYR A 285 -19.06 9.43 11.84
C TYR A 285 -20.53 9.04 11.88
N LYS A 286 -21.38 9.99 11.49
CA LYS A 286 -22.82 9.85 11.47
C LYS A 286 -23.42 10.82 10.47
N THR A 287 -24.69 10.65 10.15
CA THR A 287 -25.46 11.56 9.29
C THR A 287 -26.48 12.40 10.06
N THR A 288 -26.67 12.09 11.33
CA THR A 288 -27.62 12.73 12.23
C THR A 288 -27.15 14.13 12.66
N PRO A 289 -28.04 15.05 13.06
CA PRO A 289 -27.70 16.37 13.57
C PRO A 289 -26.67 16.35 14.73
N PRO A 290 -26.02 17.50 15.03
CA PRO A 290 -25.16 17.63 16.20
C PRO A 290 -25.87 17.16 17.48
N GLN A 291 -25.12 16.56 18.40
CA GLN A 291 -25.63 16.07 19.71
C GLN A 291 -26.66 14.92 19.64
N GLN A 292 -27.09 14.47 18.47
CA GLN A 292 -27.87 13.26 18.34
C GLN A 292 -26.97 12.03 18.17
N LEU A 293 -27.47 10.86 18.57
CA LEU A 293 -26.81 9.57 18.33
C LEU A 293 -26.80 9.24 16.84
N PRO A 294 -25.91 8.36 16.36
CA PRO A 294 -25.99 7.86 14.99
C PRO A 294 -27.29 7.10 14.73
N SER A 295 -27.73 7.08 13.48
CA SER A 295 -28.80 6.16 13.09
C SER A 295 -28.26 4.72 12.98
N ASP A 296 -29.19 3.75 12.97
CA ASP A 296 -28.85 2.33 12.73
C ASP A 296 -28.17 2.15 11.37
N ASP A 297 -28.58 2.94 10.36
CA ASP A 297 -27.97 2.94 9.04
C ASP A 297 -26.55 3.57 9.04
N ASP A 298 -26.24 4.52 9.94
CA ASP A 298 -24.88 5.04 10.10
C ASP A 298 -23.95 3.97 10.67
N LEU A 299 -24.40 3.22 11.70
CA LEU A 299 -23.65 2.12 12.29
C LEU A 299 -23.47 0.98 11.28
N PHE A 300 -24.56 0.57 10.62
CA PHE A 300 -24.53 -0.42 9.56
C PHE A 300 -23.54 -0.03 8.46
N ALA A 301 -23.61 1.20 7.97
CA ALA A 301 -22.74 1.69 6.90
C ALA A 301 -21.25 1.72 7.32
N THR A 302 -20.97 2.08 8.59
CA THR A 302 -19.60 2.09 9.12
C THR A 302 -19.01 0.69 9.17
N ILE A 303 -19.79 -0.31 9.59
CA ILE A 303 -19.36 -1.71 9.63
C ILE A 303 -19.24 -2.28 8.22
N SER A 304 -20.26 -2.05 7.38
CA SER A 304 -20.33 -2.54 6.01
C SER A 304 -19.15 -2.08 5.15
N ASP A 305 -18.84 -0.78 5.19
CA ASP A 305 -17.85 -0.17 4.28
C ASP A 305 -16.49 0.06 4.92
N GLY A 306 -16.37 -0.07 6.24
CA GLY A 306 -15.18 0.28 6.98
C GLY A 306 -14.88 1.78 6.99
N LEU A 307 -13.68 2.14 7.47
CA LEU A 307 -13.21 3.53 7.56
C LEU A 307 -11.88 3.69 6.82
N PRO A 308 -11.85 4.31 5.63
CA PRO A 308 -10.63 4.52 4.86
C PRO A 308 -9.51 5.18 5.68
N GLY A 309 -8.27 4.72 5.50
CA GLY A 309 -7.11 5.23 6.24
C GLY A 309 -7.11 4.93 7.73
N THR A 310 -7.79 3.84 8.12
CA THR A 310 -7.75 3.24 9.47
C THR A 310 -7.63 1.72 9.37
N GLY A 311 -7.41 1.05 10.51
CA GLY A 311 -7.45 -0.42 10.57
C GLY A 311 -8.87 -1.01 10.54
N MET A 312 -9.94 -0.21 10.47
CA MET A 312 -11.32 -0.70 10.40
C MET A 312 -11.68 -1.08 8.97
N SER A 313 -11.64 -2.36 8.65
CA SER A 313 -12.02 -2.91 7.35
C SER A 313 -13.53 -2.89 7.12
N GLY A 314 -13.96 -2.92 5.86
CA GLY A 314 -15.37 -3.08 5.50
C GLY A 314 -15.77 -4.55 5.49
N TRP A 315 -16.87 -4.91 6.13
CA TRP A 315 -17.31 -6.29 6.32
C TRP A 315 -18.34 -6.81 5.32
N ALA A 316 -18.85 -5.95 4.42
CA ALA A 316 -19.88 -6.33 3.44
C ALA A 316 -19.48 -7.49 2.51
N GLY A 317 -18.18 -7.70 2.29
CA GLY A 317 -17.69 -8.82 1.46
C GLY A 317 -17.69 -10.18 2.16
N LEU A 318 -17.77 -10.19 3.50
CA LEU A 318 -17.65 -11.38 4.33
C LEU A 318 -18.92 -11.69 5.13
N LEU A 319 -19.62 -10.67 5.60
CA LEU A 319 -20.84 -10.78 6.39
C LEU A 319 -22.06 -10.38 5.56
N SER A 320 -23.17 -11.08 5.77
CA SER A 320 -24.45 -10.68 5.21
C SER A 320 -25.00 -9.42 5.90
N ASP A 321 -25.90 -8.69 5.22
CA ASP A 321 -26.56 -7.52 5.80
C ASP A 321 -27.27 -7.85 7.12
N ALA A 322 -27.87 -9.03 7.22
CA ALA A 322 -28.53 -9.49 8.46
C ALA A 322 -27.53 -9.66 9.62
N GLN A 323 -26.35 -10.21 9.35
CA GLN A 323 -25.29 -10.35 10.35
C GLN A 323 -24.75 -8.98 10.77
N ILE A 324 -24.49 -8.08 9.81
CA ILE A 324 -24.05 -6.71 10.13
C ILE A 324 -25.12 -5.98 10.96
N ARG A 325 -26.39 -6.09 10.57
CA ARG A 325 -27.48 -5.48 11.35
C ARG A 325 -27.62 -6.06 12.77
N SER A 326 -27.29 -7.33 12.95
CA SER A 326 -27.32 -7.95 14.28
C SER A 326 -26.23 -7.43 15.25
N LEU A 327 -25.18 -6.79 14.73
CA LEU A 327 -24.15 -6.14 15.55
C LEU A 327 -24.59 -4.77 16.09
N VAL A 328 -25.56 -4.12 15.45
CA VAL A 328 -26.03 -2.78 15.87
C VAL A 328 -26.56 -2.78 17.31
N PRO A 329 -27.49 -3.66 17.71
CA PRO A 329 -27.94 -3.71 19.12
C PRO A 329 -26.81 -4.07 20.10
N VAL A 330 -25.84 -4.89 19.69
CA VAL A 330 -24.67 -5.21 20.54
C VAL A 330 -23.86 -3.95 20.85
N ILE A 331 -23.57 -3.15 19.82
CA ILE A 331 -22.83 -1.89 19.99
C ILE A 331 -23.59 -0.89 20.86
N LYS A 332 -24.92 -0.82 20.72
CA LYS A 332 -25.76 0.01 21.58
C LYS A 332 -25.78 -0.48 23.04
N GLY A 333 -25.74 -1.81 23.22
CA GLY A 333 -25.75 -2.44 24.54
C GLY A 333 -24.47 -2.23 25.36
N PHE A 334 -23.38 -1.80 24.75
CA PHE A 334 -22.15 -1.42 25.49
C PHE A 334 -22.21 -0.01 26.10
N ASP A 335 -23.28 0.74 25.89
CA ASP A 335 -23.42 2.11 26.38
C ASP A 335 -23.67 2.14 27.89
N PHE A 336 -22.75 2.66 28.65
CA PHE A 336 -22.91 2.85 30.12
C PHE A 336 -23.58 4.18 30.48
N THR A 337 -23.84 5.03 29.48
CA THR A 337 -24.49 6.33 29.69
C THR A 337 -25.99 6.28 29.52
N SER A 338 -26.54 5.13 29.12
CA SER A 338 -27.95 4.91 28.79
C SER A 338 -28.52 5.87 27.73
N ALA A 339 -27.65 6.42 26.88
CA ALA A 339 -28.05 7.35 25.82
C ALA A 339 -28.99 6.71 24.80
N TRP A 340 -28.93 5.37 24.65
CA TRP A 340 -29.81 4.60 23.77
C TRP A 340 -31.12 4.16 24.41
N ALA A 341 -31.34 4.45 25.68
CA ALA A 341 -32.64 4.13 26.33
C ALA A 341 -33.77 4.89 25.62
N PRO A 342 -34.95 4.26 25.42
CA PRO A 342 -36.16 4.96 24.99
C PRO A 342 -36.54 6.08 25.96
N ASP A 343 -37.17 7.14 25.47
CA ASP A 343 -37.58 8.29 26.29
C ASP A 343 -38.69 7.91 27.33
N ASP A 344 -39.38 6.79 27.12
CA ASP A 344 -40.43 6.23 27.97
C ASP A 344 -39.99 4.98 28.75
N ALA A 345 -38.68 4.72 28.83
CA ALA A 345 -38.14 3.59 29.58
C ALA A 345 -38.49 3.72 31.08
N ASP A 346 -38.97 2.63 31.68
CA ASP A 346 -39.27 2.56 33.09
C ASP A 346 -38.02 2.27 33.95
N ASP A 347 -38.09 2.52 35.27
CA ASP A 347 -36.96 2.32 36.20
C ASP A 347 -36.45 0.87 36.23
N GLU A 348 -37.29 -0.13 35.90
CA GLU A 348 -36.93 -1.55 35.86
C GLU A 348 -36.07 -1.90 34.62
N ALA A 349 -35.95 -0.98 33.65
CA ALA A 349 -35.13 -1.16 32.49
C ALA A 349 -33.64 -0.85 32.73
N PHE A 350 -33.28 -0.38 33.93
CA PHE A 350 -31.93 0.00 34.27
C PHE A 350 -31.38 -0.89 35.39
N ASP A 351 -30.06 -1.19 35.33
CA ASP A 351 -29.36 -1.88 36.41
C ASP A 351 -28.99 -0.94 37.58
N ASP A 352 -28.35 -1.48 38.64
CA ASP A 352 -27.95 -0.71 39.81
C ASP A 352 -26.93 0.40 39.49
N GLU A 353 -26.19 0.29 38.37
CA GLU A 353 -25.27 1.29 37.86
C GLU A 353 -25.94 2.29 36.90
N GLY A 354 -27.24 2.13 36.62
CA GLY A 354 -28.04 3.00 35.77
C GLY A 354 -27.87 2.72 34.27
N ARG A 355 -27.38 1.54 33.89
CA ARG A 355 -27.23 1.13 32.49
C ARG A 355 -28.53 0.51 31.97
N TYR A 356 -28.90 0.84 30.75
CA TYR A 356 -30.06 0.28 30.07
C TYR A 356 -29.83 -1.19 29.71
N THR A 357 -30.73 -2.08 30.13
CA THR A 357 -30.53 -3.53 30.06
C THR A 357 -31.41 -4.25 29.04
N ARG A 358 -32.34 -3.55 28.37
CA ARG A 358 -33.24 -4.13 27.38
C ARG A 358 -32.73 -3.94 25.94
N ASP A 359 -33.34 -4.69 25.00
CA ASP A 359 -32.94 -4.69 23.58
C ASP A 359 -33.73 -3.69 22.70
N ASP A 360 -34.72 -3.00 23.25
CA ASP A 360 -35.61 -2.06 22.57
C ASP A 360 -35.01 -0.64 22.53
N PHE A 361 -33.79 -0.53 22.04
CA PHE A 361 -33.05 0.72 21.97
C PHE A 361 -33.77 1.80 21.13
N ARG A 362 -33.59 3.04 21.55
CA ARG A 362 -34.06 4.20 20.80
C ARG A 362 -33.56 4.20 19.37
N VAL A 363 -34.48 4.42 18.40
CA VAL A 363 -34.17 4.52 16.98
C VAL A 363 -34.07 5.98 16.57
N VAL A 364 -32.93 6.36 15.96
CA VAL A 364 -32.69 7.69 15.42
C VAL A 364 -32.85 7.65 13.91
N THR A 365 -33.80 8.39 13.36
CA THR A 365 -34.10 8.41 11.93
C THR A 365 -33.81 9.76 11.24
N GLU A 366 -33.62 10.82 12.02
CA GLU A 366 -33.36 12.16 11.50
C GLU A 366 -31.92 12.23 10.92
N SER A 367 -31.78 12.78 9.72
CA SER A 367 -30.47 13.07 9.14
C SER A 367 -30.32 14.55 8.83
N GLU A 368 -29.08 15.05 8.89
CA GLU A 368 -28.76 16.43 8.52
C GLU A 368 -29.11 16.66 7.05
N PRO A 369 -29.99 17.64 6.73
CA PRO A 369 -30.42 17.91 5.37
C PRO A 369 -29.27 18.39 4.48
N LEU A 370 -29.36 18.05 3.19
CA LEU A 370 -28.39 18.43 2.15
C LEU A 370 -28.95 19.54 1.22
N ASP A 371 -29.74 20.45 1.79
CA ASP A 371 -30.43 21.48 1.04
C ASP A 371 -29.48 22.59 0.57
N GLY A 372 -29.90 23.29 -0.51
CA GLY A 372 -29.20 24.48 -0.99
C GLY A 372 -27.81 24.25 -1.57
N GLN A 373 -27.56 23.05 -2.15
CA GLN A 373 -26.29 22.73 -2.79
C GLN A 373 -25.88 23.80 -3.80
N VAL A 374 -24.62 24.27 -3.67
CA VAL A 374 -24.01 25.27 -4.56
C VAL A 374 -23.18 24.54 -5.62
N PRO A 375 -23.37 24.86 -6.92
CA PRO A 375 -22.55 24.27 -7.98
C PRO A 375 -21.05 24.51 -7.80
N PHE A 376 -20.24 23.54 -8.21
CA PHE A 376 -18.79 23.69 -8.24
C PHE A 376 -18.39 24.68 -9.36
N SER A 377 -17.84 25.83 -8.98
CA SER A 377 -17.46 26.89 -9.92
C SER A 377 -16.28 27.72 -9.38
N PRO A 378 -15.54 28.46 -10.23
CA PRO A 378 -14.47 29.36 -9.79
C PRO A 378 -14.92 30.38 -8.73
N GLU A 379 -16.13 30.89 -8.83
CA GLU A 379 -16.73 31.83 -7.86
C GLU A 379 -16.94 31.14 -6.52
N SER A 380 -17.47 29.89 -6.56
CA SER A 380 -17.66 29.07 -5.36
C SER A 380 -16.32 28.78 -4.68
N LEU A 381 -15.28 28.41 -5.43
CA LEU A 381 -13.94 28.18 -4.90
C LEU A 381 -13.34 29.43 -4.27
N THR A 382 -13.51 30.60 -4.90
CA THR A 382 -13.01 31.87 -4.38
C THR A 382 -13.71 32.22 -3.05
N ARG A 383 -15.04 32.07 -2.99
CA ARG A 383 -15.81 32.30 -1.76
C ARG A 383 -15.43 31.31 -0.67
N GLY A 384 -15.37 30.02 -1.02
CA GLY A 384 -15.00 28.94 -0.11
C GLY A 384 -13.62 29.14 0.49
N ARG A 385 -12.62 29.53 -0.33
CA ARG A 385 -11.27 29.89 0.15
C ARG A 385 -11.30 31.03 1.17
N LYS A 386 -12.10 32.07 0.94
CA LYS A 386 -12.21 33.21 1.87
C LYS A 386 -12.76 32.75 3.22
N VAL A 387 -13.80 31.90 3.23
CA VAL A 387 -14.39 31.38 4.47
C VAL A 387 -13.41 30.42 5.15
N TYR A 388 -12.79 29.53 4.41
CA TYR A 388 -11.79 28.59 4.92
C TYR A 388 -10.64 29.30 5.63
N LEU A 389 -10.06 30.33 5.03
CA LEU A 389 -8.98 31.11 5.63
C LEU A 389 -9.41 31.88 6.88
N ARG A 390 -10.72 32.13 7.06
CA ARG A 390 -11.25 32.78 8.27
C ARG A 390 -11.45 31.76 9.40
N SER A 391 -12.08 30.58 9.08
CA SER A 391 -12.63 29.71 10.12
C SER A 391 -11.91 28.36 10.25
N CYS A 392 -11.14 27.90 9.25
CA CYS A 392 -10.59 26.53 9.23
C CYS A 392 -9.05 26.47 9.34
N LYS A 393 -8.35 27.51 8.87
CA LYS A 393 -6.87 27.52 8.77
C LYS A 393 -6.16 27.36 10.12
N GLU A 394 -6.80 27.75 11.23
CA GLU A 394 -6.21 27.68 12.56
C GLU A 394 -5.90 26.23 12.99
N CYS A 395 -6.69 25.27 12.52
CA CYS A 395 -6.44 23.84 12.74
C CYS A 395 -5.84 23.17 11.50
N HIS A 396 -6.43 23.39 10.32
CA HIS A 396 -6.07 22.69 9.10
C HIS A 396 -4.89 23.28 8.31
N GLY A 397 -4.37 24.45 8.74
CA GLY A 397 -3.32 25.16 8.01
C GLY A 397 -3.81 25.90 6.77
N LYS A 398 -2.96 26.74 6.17
CA LYS A 398 -3.34 27.56 5.00
C LYS A 398 -3.61 26.76 3.74
N LYS A 399 -2.93 25.63 3.60
CA LYS A 399 -3.00 24.70 2.45
C LYS A 399 -3.81 23.44 2.73
N GLY A 400 -4.38 23.32 3.94
CA GLY A 400 -5.17 22.14 4.31
C GLY A 400 -4.37 20.91 4.73
N ARG A 401 -3.08 21.05 5.04
CA ARG A 401 -2.20 19.92 5.38
C ARG A 401 -2.13 19.60 6.88
N GLY A 402 -2.93 20.29 7.71
CA GLY A 402 -2.95 20.08 9.15
C GLY A 402 -1.70 20.58 9.88
N ASP A 403 -0.97 21.51 9.27
CA ASP A 403 0.35 22.00 9.69
C ASP A 403 0.30 23.21 10.62
N SER A 404 -0.88 23.62 11.08
CA SER A 404 -1.00 24.76 11.98
C SER A 404 -0.53 24.42 13.40
N THR A 405 -0.03 25.43 14.12
CA THR A 405 0.41 25.25 15.51
C THR A 405 -0.72 24.83 16.45
N SER A 406 -1.93 25.38 16.26
CA SER A 406 -3.10 25.01 17.07
C SER A 406 -3.53 23.57 16.82
N GLY A 407 -3.54 23.12 15.56
CA GLY A 407 -3.92 21.75 15.20
C GLY A 407 -3.00 20.69 15.78
N LYS A 408 -1.76 21.02 16.11
CA LYS A 408 -0.76 20.09 16.64
C LYS A 408 -0.92 19.78 18.14
N LYS A 409 -1.81 20.49 18.85
CA LYS A 409 -2.05 20.33 20.29
C LYS A 409 -3.37 19.66 20.61
N LEU A 410 -4.07 19.14 19.60
CA LEU A 410 -5.40 18.62 19.77
C LEU A 410 -5.37 17.19 20.33
N ALA A 411 -6.32 16.90 21.20
CA ALA A 411 -6.64 15.56 21.64
C ALA A 411 -8.15 15.32 21.44
N ASP A 412 -8.55 14.06 21.35
CA ASP A 412 -9.96 13.68 21.38
C ASP A 412 -10.47 13.58 22.82
N ASP A 413 -11.77 13.31 22.99
CA ASP A 413 -12.40 13.26 24.31
C ASP A 413 -11.87 12.12 25.20
N TRP A 414 -11.19 11.12 24.61
CA TRP A 414 -10.50 10.05 25.34
C TRP A 414 -9.06 10.40 25.73
N GLY A 415 -8.61 11.63 25.39
CA GLY A 415 -7.26 12.10 25.69
C GLY A 415 -6.19 11.65 24.68
N TYR A 416 -6.56 10.94 23.64
CA TYR A 416 -5.62 10.55 22.61
C TYR A 416 -5.31 11.73 21.68
N ARG A 417 -4.02 11.88 21.35
CA ARG A 417 -3.57 12.88 20.40
C ARG A 417 -4.20 12.65 19.03
N ILE A 418 -4.73 13.70 18.44
CA ILE A 418 -5.26 13.69 17.09
C ILE A 418 -4.69 14.82 16.25
N TRP A 419 -4.67 14.61 14.95
CA TRP A 419 -4.23 15.61 13.99
C TRP A 419 -5.39 16.01 13.08
N PRO A 420 -5.53 17.30 12.73
CA PRO A 420 -6.40 17.69 11.64
C PRO A 420 -6.00 16.94 10.38
N ARG A 421 -7.00 16.38 9.69
CA ARG A 421 -6.75 15.60 8.48
C ARG A 421 -6.07 16.46 7.40
N ASP A 422 -5.16 15.89 6.65
CA ASP A 422 -4.64 16.46 5.41
C ASP A 422 -5.76 16.49 4.37
N LEU A 423 -6.29 17.67 4.09
CA LEU A 423 -7.41 17.89 3.17
C LEU A 423 -6.98 17.85 1.70
N THR A 424 -5.69 17.70 1.42
CA THR A 424 -5.18 17.52 0.06
C THR A 424 -5.17 16.06 -0.39
N LYS A 425 -5.44 15.11 0.55
CA LYS A 425 -5.42 13.67 0.32
C LYS A 425 -6.80 13.04 0.55
N PRO A 426 -7.80 13.26 -0.34
CA PRO A 426 -9.17 12.78 -0.13
C PRO A 426 -9.28 11.25 -0.01
N TRP A 427 -8.36 10.49 -0.59
CA TRP A 427 -8.31 9.03 -0.48
C TRP A 427 -7.98 8.52 0.94
N THR A 428 -7.58 9.39 1.85
CA THR A 428 -7.35 9.08 3.26
C THR A 428 -8.49 9.55 4.18
N TRP A 429 -9.55 10.15 3.64
CA TRP A 429 -10.63 10.70 4.46
C TRP A 429 -11.56 9.60 4.94
N ARG A 430 -11.69 9.47 6.25
CA ARG A 430 -12.42 8.38 6.90
C ARG A 430 -13.92 8.38 6.63
N ALA A 431 -14.52 9.53 6.40
CA ALA A 431 -15.93 9.67 6.11
C ALA A 431 -16.26 9.67 4.61
N ALA A 432 -15.24 9.71 3.74
CA ALA A 432 -15.42 9.68 2.31
C ALA A 432 -15.21 8.24 1.84
N ARG A 433 -16.29 7.59 1.38
CA ARG A 433 -16.14 6.34 0.63
C ARG A 433 -15.37 6.65 -0.64
N PRO A 434 -14.30 5.92 -0.96
CA PRO A 434 -13.68 6.06 -2.27
C PRO A 434 -14.69 5.60 -3.32
N VAL A 435 -15.35 6.55 -3.98
CA VAL A 435 -16.00 6.24 -5.24
C VAL A 435 -14.85 5.96 -6.20
N SER A 436 -14.70 4.70 -6.59
CA SER A 436 -13.69 4.31 -7.58
C SER A 436 -13.90 5.19 -8.82
N ALA A 437 -12.84 5.87 -9.25
CA ALA A 437 -12.88 6.68 -10.47
C ALA A 437 -13.25 5.85 -11.72
N ASN A 438 -13.19 4.53 -11.61
CA ASN A 438 -13.59 3.58 -12.64
C ASN A 438 -15.11 3.29 -12.63
N ASP A 439 -15.81 3.60 -11.53
CA ASP A 439 -17.21 3.20 -11.33
C ASP A 439 -18.20 4.34 -11.51
N ALA A 440 -17.75 5.60 -11.54
CA ALA A 440 -18.63 6.75 -11.72
C ALA A 440 -17.95 7.89 -12.49
N PRO A 441 -18.72 8.72 -13.24
CA PRO A 441 -18.21 9.95 -13.84
C PRO A 441 -17.57 10.87 -12.77
N GLU A 442 -16.48 11.56 -13.11
CA GLU A 442 -15.75 12.46 -12.21
C GLU A 442 -16.67 13.47 -11.48
N GLU A 443 -17.69 13.97 -12.17
CA GLU A 443 -18.66 14.88 -11.60
C GLU A 443 -19.48 14.24 -10.47
N GLN A 444 -19.91 13.00 -10.63
CA GLN A 444 -20.67 12.26 -9.62
C GLN A 444 -19.80 11.92 -8.41
N ALA A 445 -18.56 11.52 -8.64
CA ALA A 445 -17.59 11.26 -7.57
C ALA A 445 -17.28 12.53 -6.77
N ARG A 446 -17.09 13.65 -7.45
CA ARG A 446 -16.92 14.98 -6.83
C ARG A 446 -18.11 15.33 -5.95
N ASP A 447 -19.33 15.24 -6.50
CA ASP A 447 -20.53 15.63 -5.78
C ASP A 447 -20.77 14.78 -4.52
N ALA A 448 -20.46 13.49 -4.58
CA ALA A 448 -20.52 12.61 -3.41
C ALA A 448 -19.58 13.09 -2.31
N ILE A 449 -18.31 13.38 -2.64
CA ILE A 449 -17.31 13.88 -1.69
C ILE A 449 -17.71 15.24 -1.12
N VAL A 450 -18.17 16.17 -1.97
CA VAL A 450 -18.59 17.51 -1.54
C VAL A 450 -19.76 17.43 -0.55
N LYS A 451 -20.72 16.52 -0.74
CA LYS A 451 -21.81 16.27 0.21
C LYS A 451 -21.32 15.74 1.56
N VAL A 452 -20.36 14.84 1.56
CA VAL A 452 -19.74 14.34 2.79
C VAL A 452 -19.05 15.49 3.55
N VAL A 453 -18.25 16.30 2.86
CA VAL A 453 -17.57 17.45 3.47
C VAL A 453 -18.58 18.47 4.01
N TYR A 454 -19.64 18.78 3.24
CA TYR A 454 -20.71 19.66 3.70
C TYR A 454 -21.37 19.16 4.99
N ARG A 455 -21.67 17.84 5.04
CA ARG A 455 -22.29 17.23 6.22
C ARG A 455 -21.35 17.33 7.43
N LEU A 456 -20.06 16.97 7.27
CA LEU A 456 -19.06 17.09 8.34
C LEU A 456 -18.92 18.53 8.86
N LEU A 457 -18.99 19.54 7.96
CA LEU A 457 -18.99 20.93 8.37
C LEU A 457 -20.26 21.28 9.16
N SER A 458 -21.40 20.71 8.79
CA SER A 458 -22.69 21.00 9.43
C SER A 458 -22.80 20.39 10.82
N ILE A 459 -22.35 19.15 10.98
CA ILE A 459 -22.56 18.38 12.23
C ILE A 459 -21.30 18.33 13.13
N GLY A 460 -20.12 18.65 12.60
CA GLY A 460 -18.85 18.45 13.29
C GLY A 460 -18.43 16.98 13.30
N ILE A 461 -17.44 16.65 14.13
CA ILE A 461 -17.00 15.28 14.39
C ILE A 461 -17.04 15.06 15.90
N THR A 462 -18.08 14.39 16.38
CA THR A 462 -18.33 14.16 17.82
C THR A 462 -17.14 13.48 18.49
N GLY A 463 -16.80 13.88 19.72
CA GLY A 463 -15.64 13.38 20.45
C GLY A 463 -14.30 13.93 19.93
N THR A 464 -14.33 15.00 19.15
CA THR A 464 -13.11 15.68 18.65
C THR A 464 -13.28 17.19 18.66
N PRO A 465 -12.18 17.97 18.62
CA PRO A 465 -12.24 19.43 18.51
C PRO A 465 -12.80 19.97 17.18
N MET A 466 -13.20 19.15 16.21
CA MET A 466 -13.83 19.62 14.97
C MET A 466 -15.29 20.03 15.24
N PRO A 467 -15.60 21.36 15.30
CA PRO A 467 -16.92 21.82 15.72
C PRO A 467 -17.96 21.65 14.60
N ALA A 468 -19.23 21.62 14.99
CA ALA A 468 -20.34 21.84 14.08
C ALA A 468 -20.41 23.34 13.70
N HIS A 469 -20.49 23.62 12.40
CA HIS A 469 -20.63 24.97 11.87
C HIS A 469 -22.10 25.29 11.46
N ARG A 470 -23.05 24.62 12.08
CA ARG A 470 -24.48 24.86 11.88
C ARG A 470 -24.93 26.04 12.73
N GLU A 471 -25.86 26.85 12.22
CA GLU A 471 -26.54 27.85 13.04
C GLU A 471 -27.36 27.14 14.11
N VAL A 472 -26.98 27.34 15.38
CA VAL A 472 -27.77 26.95 16.57
C VAL A 472 -28.35 28.27 17.12
N GLU A 473 -29.58 28.24 17.65
CA GLU A 473 -30.34 29.40 18.11
C GLU A 473 -29.62 30.26 19.18
N ASP A 474 -28.51 29.86 19.74
CA ASP A 474 -27.79 30.50 20.86
C ASP A 474 -26.66 31.48 20.47
N GLY A 475 -26.66 32.05 19.29
CA GLY A 475 -25.84 33.24 18.97
C GLY A 475 -24.32 33.06 18.96
N ASN A 476 -23.79 31.88 18.72
CA ASN A 476 -22.36 31.65 18.61
C ASN A 476 -21.79 32.22 17.30
N LEU A 477 -20.71 33.03 17.41
CA LEU A 477 -20.16 33.89 16.35
C LEU A 477 -19.29 33.16 15.28
N ASP A 478 -19.01 31.87 15.46
CA ASP A 478 -18.22 31.07 14.50
C ASP A 478 -19.04 30.39 13.40
N LEU A 479 -20.30 30.80 13.28
CA LEU A 479 -21.27 30.19 12.39
C LEU A 479 -20.96 30.46 10.93
N ILE A 480 -20.93 29.38 10.14
CA ILE A 480 -20.88 29.43 8.68
C ILE A 480 -22.28 29.16 8.16
N ASN A 481 -22.89 30.17 7.50
CA ASN A 481 -24.23 29.97 6.94
C ASN A 481 -24.26 28.81 5.94
N LEU A 482 -25.45 28.25 5.71
CA LEU A 482 -25.68 27.07 4.87
C LEU A 482 -24.99 27.18 3.51
N ARG A 483 -25.11 28.32 2.83
CA ARG A 483 -24.53 28.52 1.51
C ARG A 483 -22.99 28.59 1.55
N ASP A 484 -22.43 29.22 2.59
CA ASP A 484 -20.98 29.29 2.77
C ASP A 484 -20.38 27.91 3.13
N ARG A 485 -21.11 27.02 3.81
CA ARG A 485 -20.67 25.61 4.04
C ARG A 485 -20.50 24.88 2.71
N TRP A 486 -21.41 25.04 1.76
CA TRP A 486 -21.26 24.46 0.41
C TRP A 486 -20.07 25.04 -0.35
N HIS A 487 -19.84 26.36 -0.25
CA HIS A 487 -18.65 26.98 -0.84
C HIS A 487 -17.37 26.45 -0.25
N VAL A 488 -17.29 26.24 1.09
CA VAL A 488 -16.15 25.64 1.75
C VAL A 488 -15.98 24.20 1.33
N ALA A 489 -17.05 23.40 1.23
CA ALA A 489 -16.99 22.02 0.80
C ALA A 489 -16.42 21.89 -0.64
N ASN A 490 -16.84 22.76 -1.56
CA ASN A 490 -16.28 22.84 -2.90
C ASN A 490 -14.79 23.20 -2.89
N PHE A 491 -14.39 24.16 -2.05
CA PHE A 491 -12.99 24.56 -1.92
C PHE A 491 -12.13 23.44 -1.32
N VAL A 492 -12.60 22.78 -0.26
CA VAL A 492 -11.90 21.65 0.37
C VAL A 492 -11.69 20.52 -0.63
N TYR A 493 -12.72 20.16 -1.42
CA TYR A 493 -12.54 19.21 -2.50
C TYR A 493 -11.43 19.64 -3.47
N ALA A 494 -11.38 20.91 -3.87
CA ALA A 494 -10.38 21.41 -4.83
C ALA A 494 -8.93 21.34 -4.31
N LEU A 495 -8.71 21.20 -3.00
CA LEU A 495 -7.38 21.06 -2.41
C LEU A 495 -6.65 19.78 -2.87
N HIS A 496 -7.38 18.73 -3.33
CA HIS A 496 -6.76 17.51 -3.85
C HIS A 496 -5.79 17.77 -5.01
N ARG A 497 -5.93 18.89 -5.71
CA ARG A 497 -5.03 19.27 -6.81
C ARG A 497 -3.58 19.55 -6.37
N ASP A 498 -3.38 19.77 -5.07
CA ASP A 498 -2.05 20.00 -4.47
C ASP A 498 -1.30 18.70 -4.14
N SER A 499 -1.91 17.54 -4.40
CA SER A 499 -1.33 16.21 -4.12
C SER A 499 -1.56 15.25 -5.29
N VAL A 500 -0.60 14.35 -5.47
CA VAL A 500 -0.72 13.25 -6.42
C VAL A 500 -1.01 11.99 -5.62
N PRO A 501 -2.12 11.27 -5.88
CA PRO A 501 -2.39 10.03 -5.17
C PRO A 501 -1.34 8.96 -5.51
N PRO A 502 -1.02 8.06 -4.57
CA PRO A 502 -0.25 6.88 -4.89
C PRO A 502 -0.97 6.09 -5.99
N GLY A 503 -0.22 5.67 -6.99
CA GLY A 503 -0.75 4.93 -8.15
C GLY A 503 -0.09 3.57 -8.31
N ASP A 504 -0.58 2.80 -9.28
CA ASP A 504 -0.06 1.47 -9.60
C ASP A 504 1.32 1.51 -10.30
N SER A 505 1.82 2.71 -10.63
CA SER A 505 3.12 2.84 -11.28
C SER A 505 4.23 2.37 -10.36
N ARG A 506 4.97 1.37 -10.82
CA ARG A 506 6.16 0.85 -10.13
C ARG A 506 7.46 1.44 -10.69
N VAL A 507 7.35 2.43 -11.58
CA VAL A 507 8.49 3.03 -12.27
C VAL A 507 8.51 4.54 -12.03
N ILE A 508 9.62 5.01 -11.50
CA ILE A 508 9.97 6.43 -11.43
C ILE A 508 10.77 6.74 -12.69
N THR A 509 10.27 7.64 -13.51
CA THR A 509 10.95 8.05 -14.73
C THR A 509 11.80 9.28 -14.46
N ALA A 510 13.12 9.16 -14.62
CA ALA A 510 14.02 10.31 -14.59
C ALA A 510 14.03 10.99 -15.97
N THR A 511 13.73 12.28 -16.00
CA THR A 511 13.70 13.11 -17.21
C THR A 511 15.10 13.63 -17.51
N ARG A 512 15.57 13.49 -18.76
CA ARG A 512 16.82 14.10 -19.19
C ARG A 512 16.62 15.59 -19.41
N LEU A 513 17.51 16.40 -18.84
CA LEU A 513 17.59 17.84 -19.08
C LEU A 513 18.81 18.15 -19.94
N GLY A 514 18.64 19.03 -20.93
CA GLY A 514 19.73 19.49 -21.80
C GLY A 514 20.62 20.57 -21.18
N ASP A 515 20.14 21.17 -20.07
CA ASP A 515 20.80 22.21 -19.32
C ASP A 515 21.25 21.71 -17.95
N THR A 516 21.81 22.57 -17.13
CA THR A 516 22.17 22.28 -15.74
C THR A 516 20.95 21.83 -14.93
N LEU A 517 21.16 20.87 -14.02
CA LEU A 517 20.11 20.37 -13.14
C LEU A 517 19.61 21.47 -12.18
N PRO A 518 18.36 21.38 -11.69
CA PRO A 518 17.87 22.27 -10.64
C PRO A 518 18.71 22.10 -9.36
N GLU A 519 19.27 23.20 -8.86
CA GLU A 519 20.13 23.21 -7.66
C GLU A 519 19.36 23.51 -6.37
N ALA A 520 18.13 23.97 -6.48
CA ALA A 520 17.28 24.33 -5.35
C ALA A 520 15.99 23.50 -5.32
N VAL A 521 15.51 23.21 -4.12
CA VAL A 521 14.23 22.51 -3.90
C VAL A 521 13.02 23.30 -4.43
N ASP A 522 13.10 24.61 -4.53
CA ASP A 522 12.02 25.50 -5.01
C ASP A 522 12.25 25.95 -6.48
N ASP A 523 13.17 25.34 -7.22
CA ASP A 523 13.36 25.66 -8.63
C ASP A 523 12.06 25.35 -9.41
N PRO A 524 11.49 26.32 -10.15
CA PRO A 524 10.21 26.14 -10.83
C PRO A 524 10.24 25.05 -11.91
N ARG A 525 11.41 24.66 -12.42
CA ARG A 525 11.56 23.57 -13.39
C ARG A 525 11.07 22.22 -12.85
N TRP A 526 11.05 22.05 -11.50
CA TRP A 526 10.50 20.85 -10.89
C TRP A 526 9.01 20.66 -11.15
N ASP A 527 8.26 21.72 -11.40
CA ASP A 527 6.81 21.63 -11.61
C ASP A 527 6.46 20.97 -12.95
N ASP A 528 7.37 21.06 -13.94
CA ASP A 528 7.25 20.42 -15.26
C ASP A 528 7.73 18.95 -15.28
N ILE A 529 8.38 18.47 -14.22
CA ILE A 529 8.90 17.10 -14.14
C ILE A 529 7.81 16.16 -13.63
N PRO A 530 7.57 15.02 -14.32
CA PRO A 530 6.60 14.01 -13.89
C PRO A 530 6.86 13.55 -12.44
N ALA A 531 5.83 13.58 -11.63
CA ALA A 531 5.85 13.11 -10.25
C ALA A 531 5.36 11.66 -10.16
N THR A 532 6.01 10.83 -9.37
CA THR A 532 5.55 9.49 -8.99
C THR A 532 5.35 9.47 -7.49
N THR A 533 4.13 9.15 -7.04
CA THR A 533 3.83 9.01 -5.62
C THR A 533 3.75 7.53 -5.24
N LEU A 534 4.44 7.17 -4.18
CA LEU A 534 4.61 5.82 -3.68
C LEU A 534 4.04 5.73 -2.26
N HIS A 535 3.48 4.57 -1.89
CA HIS A 535 3.09 4.30 -0.51
C HIS A 535 4.32 4.14 0.37
N LEU A 536 4.31 4.81 1.52
CA LEU A 536 5.18 4.54 2.64
C LEU A 536 4.49 3.57 3.60
N VAL A 537 5.17 2.52 4.00
CA VAL A 537 4.70 1.58 5.00
C VAL A 537 5.55 1.68 6.25
N PRO A 538 4.96 1.53 7.45
CA PRO A 538 5.74 1.53 8.67
C PRO A 538 6.61 0.30 8.77
N ASN A 539 7.75 0.41 9.43
CA ASN A 539 8.60 -0.73 9.74
C ASN A 539 8.00 -1.57 10.86
N ILE A 540 7.03 -2.40 10.53
CA ILE A 540 6.38 -3.37 11.44
C ILE A 540 7.11 -4.72 11.48
N ILE A 541 8.18 -4.88 10.71
CA ILE A 541 8.81 -6.17 10.41
C ILE A 541 10.08 -6.44 11.21
N ARG A 542 10.48 -5.54 12.10
CA ARG A 542 11.64 -5.69 12.99
C ARG A 542 11.55 -4.75 14.18
N GLU A 543 12.01 -5.19 15.32
CA GLU A 543 12.21 -4.37 16.52
C GLU A 543 13.29 -3.26 16.30
N GLU A 544 13.07 -2.05 16.79
CA GLU A 544 11.81 -1.58 17.34
C GLU A 544 10.80 -1.29 16.22
N ARG A 545 9.57 -1.78 16.37
CA ARG A 545 8.51 -1.69 15.35
C ARG A 545 7.81 -0.34 15.43
N LEU A 546 7.40 0.18 14.27
CA LEU A 546 6.52 1.33 14.14
C LEU A 546 5.16 0.86 13.62
N PHE A 547 4.07 1.07 14.36
CA PHE A 547 2.73 0.68 13.93
C PHE A 547 1.86 1.85 13.49
N THR A 548 2.16 3.06 13.96
CA THR A 548 1.30 4.24 13.83
C THR A 548 2.02 5.38 13.11
N PRO A 549 2.36 5.23 11.83
CA PRO A 549 3.03 6.28 11.07
C PRO A 549 2.09 7.47 10.84
N LEU A 550 2.64 8.66 10.75
CA LEU A 550 1.89 9.86 10.35
C LEU A 550 2.06 10.16 8.86
N ASN A 551 3.18 9.74 8.28
CA ASN A 551 3.49 9.91 6.86
C ASN A 551 3.20 8.60 6.11
N ASP A 552 2.33 8.67 5.10
CA ASP A 552 1.76 7.53 4.36
C ASP A 552 2.23 7.42 2.91
N SER A 553 2.91 8.47 2.42
CA SER A 553 3.29 8.53 1.01
C SER A 553 4.48 9.45 0.77
N VAL A 554 5.28 9.13 -0.23
CA VAL A 554 6.38 9.93 -0.75
C VAL A 554 6.18 10.20 -2.24
N THR A 555 6.32 11.47 -2.64
CA THR A 555 6.28 11.88 -4.04
C THR A 555 7.71 12.15 -4.50
N VAL A 556 8.09 11.59 -5.62
CA VAL A 556 9.45 11.65 -6.17
C VAL A 556 9.43 12.22 -7.57
N ARG A 557 10.32 13.16 -7.85
CA ARG A 557 10.70 13.60 -9.19
C ARG A 557 12.17 13.33 -9.40
N ALA A 558 12.55 12.88 -10.57
CA ALA A 558 13.93 12.59 -10.90
C ALA A 558 14.33 13.26 -12.23
N VAL A 559 15.51 13.86 -12.26
CA VAL A 559 16.11 14.46 -13.46
C VAL A 559 17.57 14.06 -13.57
N TYR A 560 18.10 14.08 -14.76
CA TYR A 560 19.51 13.82 -15.01
C TYR A 560 20.05 14.58 -16.22
N ASP A 561 21.35 14.81 -16.25
CA ASP A 561 22.11 15.31 -17.39
C ASP A 561 23.24 14.31 -17.76
N GLU A 562 24.30 14.74 -18.38
CA GLU A 562 25.43 13.88 -18.75
C GLU A 562 26.27 13.43 -17.55
N GLU A 563 26.36 14.27 -16.51
CA GLU A 563 27.26 14.08 -15.37
C GLU A 563 26.54 13.67 -14.09
N GLN A 564 25.33 14.18 -13.86
CA GLN A 564 24.64 14.11 -12.57
C GLN A 564 23.22 13.55 -12.68
N ILE A 565 22.73 13.05 -11.57
CA ILE A 565 21.33 12.69 -11.33
C ILE A 565 20.86 13.38 -10.07
N ALA A 566 19.64 13.91 -10.09
CA ALA A 566 19.02 14.59 -8.96
C ALA A 566 17.61 14.05 -8.69
N PHE A 567 17.29 13.89 -7.41
CA PHE A 567 15.99 13.46 -6.92
C PHE A 567 15.41 14.55 -6.03
N LEU A 568 14.20 14.99 -6.34
CA LEU A 568 13.38 15.79 -5.43
C LEU A 568 12.39 14.86 -4.74
N ILE A 569 12.53 14.73 -3.43
CA ILE A 569 11.67 13.95 -2.54
C ILE A 569 10.71 14.89 -1.84
N GLU A 570 9.42 14.61 -1.89
CA GLU A 570 8.38 15.40 -1.22
C GLU A 570 7.56 14.50 -0.30
N VAL A 571 7.43 14.90 0.97
CA VAL A 571 6.59 14.23 1.97
C VAL A 571 5.71 15.29 2.64
N HIS A 572 4.42 14.99 2.78
CA HIS A 572 3.53 15.80 3.59
C HIS A 572 3.75 15.46 5.05
N ASP A 573 4.41 16.37 5.74
CA ASP A 573 4.76 16.29 7.14
C ASP A 573 4.29 17.56 7.84
N ARG A 574 3.46 17.43 8.85
CA ARG A 574 2.86 18.53 9.58
C ARG A 574 3.87 19.33 10.40
N THR A 575 5.04 18.78 10.63
CA THR A 575 6.07 19.32 11.52
C THR A 575 7.38 19.55 10.78
N ASN A 576 8.19 20.43 11.33
CA ASN A 576 9.61 20.54 11.05
C ASN A 576 10.32 20.15 12.34
N SER A 577 10.56 18.85 12.51
CA SER A 577 11.02 18.32 13.79
C SER A 577 12.53 18.48 13.92
N ARG A 578 12.92 19.34 14.84
CA ARG A 578 14.34 19.63 15.16
C ARG A 578 14.50 19.61 16.67
N PRO A 579 15.24 18.66 17.26
CA PRO A 579 15.52 18.63 18.68
C PRO A 579 16.02 19.99 19.20
N GLY A 580 15.44 20.45 20.32
CA GLY A 580 15.73 21.75 20.90
C GLY A 580 15.01 22.96 20.26
N ASP A 581 14.13 22.75 19.28
CA ASP A 581 13.22 23.78 18.79
C ASP A 581 12.05 23.94 19.76
N ALA A 582 11.89 25.14 20.35
CA ALA A 582 10.82 25.40 21.30
C ALA A 582 9.41 25.23 20.70
N SER A 583 9.25 25.47 19.40
CA SER A 583 7.98 25.24 18.70
C SER A 583 7.70 23.76 18.51
N ALA A 584 8.72 22.96 18.26
CA ALA A 584 8.61 21.50 18.12
C ALA A 584 8.27 20.83 19.46
N VAL A 585 8.93 21.24 20.55
CA VAL A 585 8.63 20.72 21.91
C VAL A 585 7.18 20.98 22.30
N ALA A 586 6.59 22.10 21.85
CA ALA A 586 5.20 22.43 22.14
C ALA A 586 4.16 21.52 21.47
N ILE A 587 4.54 20.74 20.46
CA ILE A 587 3.67 19.83 19.70
C ILE A 587 3.92 18.35 20.02
N GLN A 588 4.94 18.09 20.82
CA GLN A 588 5.31 16.74 21.23
C GLN A 588 4.30 16.16 22.22
N ASP A 589 3.98 14.88 22.07
CA ASP A 589 3.35 14.12 23.12
C ASP A 589 4.31 14.01 24.30
N LYS A 590 3.83 14.07 25.54
CA LYS A 590 4.70 14.03 26.73
C LYS A 590 5.49 12.73 26.85
N GLU A 591 5.03 11.67 26.19
CA GLU A 591 5.62 10.33 26.22
C GLU A 591 6.58 10.07 25.05
N LEU A 592 6.57 10.90 24.00
CA LEU A 592 7.43 10.71 22.84
C LEU A 592 8.61 11.67 22.86
N GLU A 593 9.82 11.13 22.66
CA GLU A 593 11.02 11.92 22.45
C GLU A 593 11.02 12.52 21.03
N LEU A 594 11.43 13.78 20.92
CA LEU A 594 11.55 14.48 19.64
C LEU A 594 12.89 14.17 18.98
N PHE A 595 12.84 13.64 17.76
CA PHE A 595 14.00 13.40 16.90
C PHE A 595 14.03 14.34 15.71
N SER A 596 15.09 14.26 14.90
CA SER A 596 15.22 15.05 13.67
C SER A 596 14.47 14.37 12.51
N ASP A 597 13.70 15.15 11.74
CA ASP A 597 13.18 14.65 10.48
C ASP A 597 14.32 14.21 9.54
N ALA A 598 14.16 13.06 8.91
CA ALA A 598 15.18 12.49 8.04
C ALA A 598 14.58 11.76 6.83
N PHE A 599 15.41 11.63 5.79
CA PHE A 599 15.04 11.04 4.49
C PHE A 599 16.20 10.19 3.96
N ALA A 600 15.86 9.09 3.32
CA ALA A 600 16.87 8.26 2.65
C ALA A 600 16.37 7.74 1.30
N ILE A 601 17.34 7.53 0.40
CA ILE A 601 17.17 6.75 -0.84
C ILE A 601 18.13 5.58 -0.77
N GLN A 602 17.68 4.39 -1.15
CA GLN A 602 18.50 3.20 -1.20
C GLN A 602 18.57 2.64 -2.62
N PHE A 603 19.77 2.20 -3.00
CA PHE A 603 20.09 1.56 -4.27
C PHE A 603 20.91 0.29 -4.05
N PRO A 604 20.87 -0.71 -4.95
CA PRO A 604 21.86 -1.78 -4.96
C PRO A 604 23.24 -1.23 -5.35
N GLN A 605 24.33 -1.83 -4.84
CA GLN A 605 25.69 -1.46 -5.26
C GLN A 605 26.11 -2.10 -6.59
N GLN A 606 25.48 -3.20 -7.00
CA GLN A 606 25.83 -3.94 -8.21
C GLN A 606 24.75 -3.83 -9.30
N GLN A 607 25.19 -3.69 -10.55
CA GLN A 607 24.31 -3.44 -11.71
C GLN A 607 23.75 -4.71 -12.38
N ALA A 608 23.42 -5.77 -11.69
CA ALA A 608 23.06 -7.04 -12.31
C ALA A 608 21.70 -7.10 -13.08
N PHE A 609 21.06 -5.96 -13.46
CA PHE A 609 19.60 -5.96 -13.54
C PHE A 609 18.96 -5.81 -14.92
N ALA A 610 19.68 -5.50 -15.98
CA ALA A 610 18.98 -4.98 -17.17
C ALA A 610 18.70 -5.99 -18.29
N THR A 611 19.25 -7.18 -18.27
CA THR A 611 19.19 -8.10 -19.42
C THR A 611 18.85 -9.56 -19.12
N SER A 612 18.77 -9.94 -17.84
CA SER A 612 18.40 -11.30 -17.44
C SER A 612 16.92 -11.37 -17.02
N PRO A 613 16.16 -12.40 -17.43
CA PRO A 613 14.84 -12.64 -16.88
C PRO A 613 14.87 -13.04 -15.37
N VAL A 614 16.06 -13.30 -14.82
CA VAL A 614 16.29 -13.60 -13.41
C VAL A 614 17.04 -12.44 -12.80
N VAL A 615 16.32 -11.50 -12.22
CA VAL A 615 16.87 -10.35 -11.53
C VAL A 615 16.98 -10.66 -10.04
N THR A 616 18.20 -10.84 -9.54
CA THR A 616 18.42 -10.95 -8.10
C THR A 616 18.49 -9.54 -7.52
N LYS A 617 17.44 -9.11 -6.80
CA LYS A 617 17.45 -7.87 -6.02
C LYS A 617 18.10 -8.13 -4.66
N PRO A 618 18.82 -7.15 -4.08
CA PRO A 618 19.22 -7.21 -2.67
C PRO A 618 18.00 -7.31 -1.75
N HIS A 619 18.18 -7.77 -0.54
CA HIS A 619 17.13 -7.62 0.47
C HIS A 619 16.77 -6.14 0.60
N TYR A 620 15.47 -5.78 0.52
CA TYR A 620 15.04 -4.39 0.46
C TYR A 620 15.39 -3.58 1.73
N ARG A 621 15.68 -4.27 2.84
CA ARG A 621 16.26 -3.69 4.04
C ARG A 621 17.77 -3.94 4.05
N HIS A 622 18.54 -2.95 3.65
CA HIS A 622 20.02 -2.90 3.75
C HIS A 622 20.78 -4.00 2.99
N GLY A 623 20.13 -4.75 2.09
CA GLY A 623 20.78 -5.80 1.32
C GLY A 623 21.22 -7.01 2.14
N ASP A 624 22.25 -7.67 1.67
CA ASP A 624 23.00 -8.76 2.33
C ASP A 624 24.47 -8.71 1.93
N ALA A 625 25.32 -9.55 2.52
CA ALA A 625 26.76 -9.56 2.26
C ALA A 625 27.11 -9.85 0.77
N ALA A 626 26.28 -10.62 0.06
CA ALA A 626 26.47 -10.92 -1.36
C ALA A 626 25.88 -9.82 -2.28
N HIS A 627 24.91 -9.08 -1.77
CA HIS A 627 24.17 -8.04 -2.51
C HIS A 627 24.07 -6.78 -1.65
N PRO A 628 25.18 -6.05 -1.45
CA PRO A 628 25.21 -4.84 -0.64
C PRO A 628 24.41 -3.72 -1.27
N THR A 629 23.97 -2.78 -0.43
CA THR A 629 23.23 -1.58 -0.85
C THR A 629 23.95 -0.30 -0.47
N SER A 630 23.59 0.76 -1.16
CA SER A 630 24.08 2.13 -1.00
C SER A 630 22.90 2.98 -0.53
N ILE A 631 23.07 3.72 0.59
CA ILE A 631 22.01 4.53 1.20
C ILE A 631 22.45 5.99 1.22
N TRP A 632 21.67 6.84 0.57
CA TRP A 632 21.82 8.28 0.59
C TRP A 632 20.90 8.82 1.68
N TYR A 633 21.49 9.42 2.70
CA TYR A 633 20.77 9.88 3.89
C TYR A 633 20.94 11.38 4.10
N TRP A 634 19.85 12.04 4.48
CA TRP A 634 19.85 13.42 4.92
C TRP A 634 18.94 13.60 6.13
N ASN A 635 19.35 14.44 7.09
CA ASN A 635 18.49 14.90 8.17
C ASN A 635 18.59 16.41 8.39
N VAL A 636 17.59 16.98 9.06
CA VAL A 636 17.47 18.42 9.27
C VAL A 636 18.42 18.95 10.36
N GLY A 637 19.07 18.09 11.12
CA GLY A 637 19.91 18.47 12.26
C GLY A 637 19.09 18.86 13.50
N SER A 638 19.75 19.50 14.47
CA SER A 638 19.12 19.90 15.73
C SER A 638 19.50 21.34 16.13
N ILE A 639 18.72 21.95 17.03
CA ILE A 639 18.95 23.27 17.60
C ILE A 639 19.73 23.15 18.91
N SER A 640 19.40 22.16 19.75
CA SER A 640 20.09 21.91 21.00
C SER A 640 20.22 20.39 21.24
N PRO A 641 21.45 19.82 21.26
CA PRO A 641 22.70 20.49 20.89
C PRO A 641 22.69 20.93 19.42
N ARG A 642 23.34 22.06 19.11
CA ARG A 642 23.35 22.61 17.75
C ARG A 642 24.09 21.69 16.79
N GLN A 643 23.35 21.11 15.85
CA GLN A 643 23.87 20.28 14.76
C GLN A 643 23.29 20.79 13.43
N ALA A 644 24.20 21.03 12.47
CA ALA A 644 23.78 21.37 11.12
C ALA A 644 23.05 20.19 10.44
N PRO A 645 22.26 20.44 9.39
CA PRO A 645 21.76 19.36 8.54
C PRO A 645 22.90 18.45 8.09
N ARG A 646 22.67 17.15 8.13
CA ARG A 646 23.71 16.15 7.85
C ARG A 646 23.36 15.37 6.60
N THR A 647 24.32 15.29 5.68
CA THR A 647 24.28 14.44 4.49
C THR A 647 25.28 13.33 4.68
N VAL A 648 24.88 12.08 4.51
CA VAL A 648 25.76 10.91 4.62
C VAL A 648 25.43 9.90 3.53
N HIS A 649 26.48 9.34 2.96
CA HIS A 649 26.38 8.19 2.08
C HIS A 649 26.86 6.96 2.84
N PHE A 650 25.96 5.98 3.07
CA PHE A 650 26.29 4.74 3.76
C PHE A 650 26.37 3.57 2.79
N ASP A 651 27.24 2.62 3.13
CA ASP A 651 27.21 1.25 2.61
C ASP A 651 26.54 0.34 3.64
N ALA A 652 25.73 -0.60 3.15
CA ALA A 652 24.98 -1.53 3.97
C ALA A 652 25.07 -2.95 3.40
N THR A 653 25.25 -3.94 4.29
CA THR A 653 25.48 -5.35 3.95
C THR A 653 24.52 -6.30 4.67
N GLY A 654 23.42 -5.77 5.18
CA GLY A 654 22.35 -6.52 5.84
C GLY A 654 21.68 -5.74 6.96
N PRO A 655 20.49 -6.17 7.37
CA PRO A 655 19.70 -5.48 8.39
C PRO A 655 20.34 -5.53 9.79
N ASP A 656 21.20 -6.52 10.06
CA ASP A 656 21.87 -6.73 11.35
C ASP A 656 23.29 -6.16 11.39
N GLN A 657 23.72 -5.53 10.30
CA GLN A 657 25.04 -4.94 10.19
C GLN A 657 24.96 -3.42 10.37
N ALA A 658 25.96 -2.86 11.03
CA ALA A 658 26.08 -1.42 11.16
C ALA A 658 26.24 -0.76 9.77
N LEU A 659 25.56 0.35 9.56
CA LEU A 659 25.74 1.18 8.36
C LEU A 659 27.14 1.80 8.39
N VAL A 660 27.89 1.65 7.30
CA VAL A 660 29.26 2.17 7.19
C VAL A 660 29.26 3.46 6.38
N PRO A 661 29.55 4.62 7.00
CA PRO A 661 29.63 5.87 6.28
C PRO A 661 30.85 5.89 5.35
N ARG A 662 30.67 6.36 4.12
CA ARG A 662 31.79 6.55 3.17
C ARG A 662 32.65 7.75 3.59
N PRO A 663 33.97 7.61 3.64
CA PRO A 663 34.86 8.67 4.16
C PRO A 663 34.80 9.98 3.37
N ASP A 664 34.60 9.90 2.05
CA ASP A 664 34.54 11.03 1.10
C ASP A 664 33.11 11.56 0.87
N GLY A 665 32.11 11.03 1.59
CA GLY A 665 30.69 11.31 1.36
C GLY A 665 30.17 10.81 0.02
N GLY A 666 31.00 10.10 -0.79
CA GLY A 666 30.64 9.53 -2.07
C GLY A 666 30.14 10.55 -3.11
N GLY A 667 30.52 11.83 -2.99
CA GLY A 667 30.07 12.90 -3.87
C GLY A 667 28.57 13.24 -3.77
N LEU A 668 27.90 12.80 -2.71
CA LEU A 668 26.49 13.09 -2.45
C LEU A 668 26.33 14.51 -1.89
N THR A 669 25.45 15.30 -2.48
CA THR A 669 24.97 16.56 -1.94
C THR A 669 23.49 16.47 -1.65
N ALA A 670 23.05 17.06 -0.53
CA ALA A 670 21.63 17.11 -0.20
C ALA A 670 21.26 18.41 0.52
N SER A 671 20.06 18.89 0.26
CA SER A 671 19.46 20.03 0.93
C SER A 671 17.96 19.81 1.10
N GLY A 672 17.39 20.36 2.17
CA GLY A 672 15.96 20.19 2.44
C GLY A 672 15.33 21.49 2.93
N ARG A 673 14.04 21.64 2.62
CA ARG A 673 13.21 22.77 3.07
C ARG A 673 11.82 22.31 3.45
N TRP A 674 11.40 22.66 4.66
CA TRP A 674 10.02 22.49 5.10
C TRP A 674 9.23 23.77 4.88
N ARG A 675 8.04 23.66 4.31
CA ARG A 675 7.14 24.78 4.13
C ARG A 675 5.68 24.32 4.04
N GLU A 676 4.82 24.94 4.83
CA GLU A 676 3.37 24.76 4.78
C GLU A 676 2.98 23.26 4.81
N GLY A 677 3.52 22.49 5.78
CA GLY A 677 3.19 21.08 5.98
C GLY A 677 3.82 20.13 4.97
N ARG A 678 4.91 20.51 4.31
CA ARG A 678 5.59 19.67 3.33
C ARG A 678 7.10 19.84 3.39
N TRP A 679 7.79 18.72 3.47
CA TRP A 679 9.21 18.64 3.17
C TRP A 679 9.44 18.52 1.67
N ARG A 680 10.45 19.22 1.18
CA ARG A 680 11.11 19.01 -0.11
C ARG A 680 12.58 18.80 0.14
N VAL A 681 13.11 17.65 -0.25
CA VAL A 681 14.52 17.28 -0.08
C VAL A 681 15.10 16.96 -1.44
N LEU A 682 16.15 17.69 -1.80
CA LEU A 682 16.92 17.51 -3.03
C LEU A 682 18.18 16.70 -2.70
N MET A 683 18.41 15.61 -3.41
CA MET A 683 19.63 14.79 -3.33
C MET A 683 20.23 14.70 -4.71
N THR A 684 21.50 15.05 -4.86
CA THR A 684 22.22 15.09 -6.16
C THR A 684 23.55 14.38 -6.06
N ARG A 685 23.92 13.65 -7.11
CA ARG A 685 25.17 12.92 -7.19
C ARG A 685 25.61 12.68 -8.64
N SER A 686 26.91 12.39 -8.84
CA SER A 686 27.42 11.93 -10.15
C SER A 686 26.74 10.63 -10.59
N ARG A 687 26.40 10.54 -11.87
CA ARG A 687 25.84 9.33 -12.52
C ARG A 687 26.89 8.24 -12.71
N GLN A 688 28.16 8.62 -12.87
CA GLN A 688 29.28 7.75 -13.20
C GLN A 688 30.36 7.86 -12.12
N PRO A 689 30.13 7.35 -10.90
CA PRO A 689 31.16 7.41 -9.87
C PRO A 689 32.36 6.56 -10.27
N GLY A 690 33.56 7.05 -9.94
CA GLY A 690 34.83 6.41 -10.34
C GLY A 690 35.24 5.20 -9.51
N GLY A 691 34.43 4.77 -8.50
CA GLY A 691 34.77 3.68 -7.58
C GLY A 691 34.16 2.33 -7.97
N ASN A 692 34.90 1.23 -7.71
CA ASN A 692 34.33 -0.11 -7.75
C ASN A 692 33.34 -0.27 -6.60
N GLY A 693 32.15 -0.87 -6.89
CA GLY A 693 31.11 -1.11 -5.87
C GLY A 693 30.09 0.02 -5.73
N ASP A 694 30.03 0.94 -6.70
CA ASP A 694 29.04 2.00 -6.70
C ASP A 694 28.10 1.91 -7.91
N ILE A 695 26.83 2.29 -7.69
CA ILE A 695 25.83 2.21 -8.75
C ILE A 695 26.10 3.25 -9.82
N ARG A 696 25.94 2.84 -11.09
CA ARG A 696 25.97 3.69 -12.26
C ARG A 696 24.55 3.88 -12.78
N PHE A 697 24.22 5.10 -13.16
CA PHE A 697 22.91 5.45 -13.68
C PHE A 697 22.97 5.57 -15.21
N ASP A 698 22.85 4.43 -15.89
CA ASP A 698 22.91 4.36 -17.36
C ASP A 698 21.53 4.58 -17.98
N ASP A 699 21.49 5.25 -19.14
CA ASP A 699 20.26 5.54 -19.89
C ASP A 699 19.54 4.24 -20.32
N GLY A 700 18.22 4.25 -20.24
CA GLY A 700 17.39 3.13 -20.70
C GLY A 700 17.45 1.88 -19.83
N ARG A 701 18.07 1.95 -18.64
CA ARG A 701 18.14 0.84 -17.69
C ARG A 701 17.17 1.03 -16.54
N PHE A 702 16.61 -0.08 -16.09
CA PHE A 702 15.81 -0.14 -14.86
C PHE A 702 16.71 -0.42 -13.66
N ILE A 703 16.64 0.43 -12.67
CA ILE A 703 17.47 0.38 -11.44
C ILE A 703 16.52 0.25 -10.26
N PRO A 704 16.71 -0.74 -9.36
CA PRO A 704 15.94 -0.80 -8.12
C PRO A 704 16.23 0.42 -7.24
N ILE A 705 15.15 1.00 -6.68
CA ILE A 705 15.21 2.17 -5.80
C ILE A 705 14.18 1.99 -4.68
N SER A 706 14.53 2.39 -3.46
CA SER A 706 13.61 2.47 -2.33
C SER A 706 13.86 3.71 -1.49
N PHE A 707 12.86 4.09 -0.69
CA PHE A 707 12.87 5.31 0.11
C PHE A 707 12.58 5.01 1.56
N ALA A 708 13.08 5.86 2.46
CA ALA A 708 12.71 5.86 3.87
C ALA A 708 12.52 7.29 4.37
N ASN A 709 11.61 7.45 5.34
CA ASN A 709 11.31 8.71 5.98
C ASN A 709 11.15 8.52 7.50
N TRP A 710 11.67 9.45 8.27
CA TRP A 710 11.53 9.55 9.71
C TRP A 710 10.81 10.85 10.05
N ASP A 711 9.64 10.76 10.67
CA ASP A 711 8.94 11.91 11.30
C ASP A 711 9.38 12.01 12.76
N GLY A 712 10.27 12.95 13.03
CA GLY A 712 10.83 13.14 14.37
C GLY A 712 9.79 13.50 15.42
N SER A 713 8.66 14.11 15.04
CA SER A 713 7.56 14.44 15.96
C SER A 713 6.78 13.23 16.43
N ASN A 714 6.86 12.12 15.69
CA ASN A 714 6.23 10.84 16.00
C ASN A 714 7.18 9.89 16.75
N GLY A 715 8.31 10.40 17.24
CA GLY A 715 9.32 9.60 17.92
C GLY A 715 10.05 8.61 16.98
N GLU A 716 10.10 8.92 15.70
CA GLU A 716 10.70 8.04 14.71
C GLU A 716 12.22 8.23 14.66
N VAL A 717 12.94 7.15 14.92
CA VAL A 717 14.41 7.08 14.92
C VAL A 717 14.88 5.65 14.68
N ALA A 718 16.03 5.47 14.10
CA ALA A 718 16.64 4.16 13.81
C ALA A 718 15.69 3.22 13.04
N SER A 719 15.26 2.09 13.62
CA SER A 719 14.33 1.14 12.99
C SER A 719 12.88 1.64 12.96
N ARG A 720 12.51 2.57 13.83
CA ARG A 720 11.18 3.18 13.84
C ARG A 720 11.08 4.24 12.75
N HIS A 721 10.65 3.85 11.56
CA HIS A 721 10.51 4.73 10.40
C HIS A 721 9.52 4.15 9.39
N THR A 722 9.15 4.97 8.41
CA THR A 722 8.43 4.52 7.23
C THR A 722 9.38 4.24 6.08
N LEU A 723 9.03 3.29 5.23
CA LEU A 723 9.86 2.89 4.09
C LEU A 723 9.01 2.40 2.91
N THR A 724 9.65 2.24 1.75
CA THR A 724 9.09 1.53 0.60
C THR A 724 9.82 0.20 0.40
N THR A 725 9.17 -0.75 -0.28
CA THR A 725 9.89 -1.85 -0.91
C THR A 725 10.57 -1.38 -2.19
N TRP A 726 11.18 -2.31 -2.97
CA TRP A 726 11.83 -1.94 -4.22
C TRP A 726 10.82 -1.51 -5.30
N TYR A 727 11.02 -0.30 -5.82
CA TYR A 727 10.48 0.21 -7.07
C TYR A 727 11.56 0.24 -8.15
N TRP A 728 11.24 0.72 -9.34
CA TRP A 728 12.17 0.86 -10.44
C TRP A 728 12.41 2.33 -10.78
N LEU A 729 13.66 2.71 -10.93
CA LEU A 729 14.07 3.94 -11.56
C LEU A 729 14.41 3.65 -13.03
N LEU A 730 13.84 4.42 -13.97
CA LEU A 730 14.18 4.38 -15.38
C LEU A 730 14.73 5.73 -15.81
N LEU A 731 15.98 5.78 -16.24
CA LEU A 731 16.50 6.96 -16.92
C LEU A 731 16.00 6.93 -18.36
N GLN A 732 15.10 7.85 -18.70
CA GLN A 732 14.49 7.90 -20.02
C GLN A 732 15.55 8.35 -21.04
N PRO A 733 15.95 7.48 -22.01
CA PRO A 733 16.92 7.87 -23.02
C PRO A 733 16.34 8.99 -23.90
N GLU A 734 17.23 9.74 -24.55
CA GLU A 734 16.79 10.69 -25.57
C GLU A 734 15.94 10.00 -26.62
N ASP A 735 14.82 10.64 -26.96
CA ASP A 735 14.02 10.17 -28.09
C ASP A 735 14.84 10.34 -29.36
N ASN A 736 15.14 9.23 -30.01
CA ASN A 736 15.81 9.22 -31.31
C ASN A 736 14.79 8.87 -32.41
N PRO A 737 14.13 9.87 -33.01
CA PRO A 737 13.08 9.65 -33.99
C PRO A 737 13.57 8.82 -35.19
N ALA A 738 14.85 8.95 -35.57
CA ALA A 738 15.44 8.18 -36.66
C ALA A 738 15.50 6.67 -36.30
N ARG A 739 15.77 6.34 -35.05
CA ARG A 739 15.75 4.96 -34.55
C ARG A 739 14.34 4.46 -34.33
N THR A 740 13.51 5.25 -33.65
CA THR A 740 12.18 4.83 -33.21
C THR A 740 11.17 4.74 -34.34
N TYR A 741 11.24 5.64 -35.32
CA TYR A 741 10.31 5.71 -36.44
C TYR A 741 11.01 5.47 -37.80
N GLY A 742 12.21 6.00 -37.98
CA GLY A 742 12.95 5.92 -39.28
C GLY A 742 13.37 4.48 -39.59
N LEU A 743 13.87 3.74 -38.65
CA LEU A 743 14.33 2.36 -38.85
C LEU A 743 13.15 1.40 -39.13
N PRO A 744 12.01 1.42 -38.43
CA PRO A 744 10.83 0.66 -38.81
C PRO A 744 10.27 1.04 -40.18
N ALA A 745 10.11 2.34 -40.43
CA ALA A 745 9.61 2.84 -41.73
C ALA A 745 10.54 2.45 -42.89
N GLY A 746 11.84 2.61 -42.72
CA GLY A 746 12.85 2.22 -43.70
C GLY A 746 12.84 0.72 -43.98
N SER A 747 12.70 -0.12 -42.95
CA SER A 747 12.60 -1.57 -43.08
C SER A 747 11.32 -1.99 -43.82
N GLY A 748 10.20 -1.35 -43.50
CA GLY A 748 8.93 -1.56 -44.20
C GLY A 748 9.02 -1.18 -45.66
N LEU A 749 9.61 0.00 -45.99
CA LEU A 749 9.82 0.46 -47.36
C LEU A 749 10.73 -0.49 -48.13
N LEU A 750 11.85 -0.92 -47.55
CA LEU A 750 12.76 -1.89 -48.18
C LEU A 750 12.03 -3.20 -48.47
N THR A 751 11.25 -3.70 -47.52
CA THR A 751 10.45 -4.92 -47.71
C THR A 751 9.41 -4.76 -48.82
N PHE A 752 8.75 -3.61 -48.90
CA PHE A 752 7.83 -3.28 -49.97
C PHE A 752 8.53 -3.25 -51.35
N LEU A 753 9.66 -2.57 -51.44
CA LEU A 753 10.44 -2.46 -52.69
C LEU A 753 10.95 -3.82 -53.19
N LEU A 754 11.43 -4.66 -52.28
CA LEU A 754 11.84 -6.05 -52.59
C LEU A 754 10.66 -6.89 -53.07
N GLY A 755 9.52 -6.82 -52.38
CA GLY A 755 8.29 -7.52 -52.77
C GLY A 755 7.79 -7.07 -54.15
N PHE A 756 7.75 -5.75 -54.37
CA PHE A 756 7.38 -5.15 -55.66
C PHE A 756 8.31 -5.57 -56.80
N TRP A 757 9.64 -5.55 -56.56
CA TRP A 757 10.65 -5.99 -57.50
C TRP A 757 10.44 -7.48 -57.87
N LEU A 758 10.22 -8.36 -56.90
CA LEU A 758 9.93 -9.78 -57.09
C LEU A 758 8.69 -9.99 -58.00
N VAL A 759 7.58 -9.31 -57.69
CA VAL A 759 6.36 -9.37 -58.50
C VAL A 759 6.60 -8.89 -59.93
N ARG A 760 7.36 -7.79 -60.10
CA ARG A 760 7.67 -7.25 -61.42
C ARG A 760 8.62 -8.15 -62.23
N HIS A 761 9.61 -8.75 -61.56
CA HIS A 761 10.56 -9.67 -62.22
C HIS A 761 9.87 -10.95 -62.71
N GLN A 762 8.96 -11.49 -61.92
CA GLN A 762 8.16 -12.67 -62.32
C GLN A 762 7.22 -12.37 -63.48
N ARG A 763 6.60 -11.20 -63.57
CA ARG A 763 5.82 -10.77 -64.74
C ARG A 763 6.65 -10.76 -66.02
N ARG A 764 7.87 -10.25 -65.97
CA ARG A 764 8.76 -10.21 -67.13
C ARG A 764 9.19 -11.59 -67.61
N ARG A 765 9.33 -12.57 -66.69
CA ARG A 765 9.64 -14.00 -67.06
C ARG A 765 8.45 -14.70 -67.65
N ALA A 766 7.23 -14.39 -67.21
CA ALA A 766 5.99 -15.00 -67.71
C ALA A 766 5.59 -14.45 -69.12
N THR A 767 6.14 -13.29 -69.54
CA THR A 767 5.87 -12.65 -70.83
C THR A 767 7.00 -12.85 -71.82
N ALA A 768 8.10 -13.58 -71.46
CA ALA A 768 9.16 -13.89 -72.39
C ALA A 768 8.68 -15.01 -73.38
N PRO A 769 8.78 -14.83 -74.69
CA PRO A 769 8.38 -15.85 -75.64
C PRO A 769 9.23 -17.09 -75.42
N THR A 770 8.59 -18.23 -75.27
CA THR A 770 9.24 -19.58 -75.31
C THR A 770 9.71 -19.79 -76.72
N ASN A 771 11.02 -19.69 -76.94
CA ASN A 771 11.62 -20.17 -78.14
C ASN A 771 11.73 -21.69 -78.15
#